data_7e9bc193d5d80f7102d0dd12b7ddab4d
#
_entry.id   7e9bc193d5d80f7102d0dd12b7ddab4d
#
_cell.length_a   1.000
_cell.length_b   1.000
_cell.length_c   1.000
_cell.angle_alpha   90.00
_cell.angle_beta   90.00
_cell.angle_gamma   90.00
#
_symmetry.space_group_name_H-M   'P 1'
#
loop_
_entity.id
_entity.type
_entity.pdbx_description
1 polymer ?
#
loop_
_entity_poly.entity_id
_entity_poly.type
_entity_poly.pdbx_seq_one_letter_code
_entity_poly.pdbx_strand_id
1 'polypeptide(L)'
;MKSKLLSPVLVLFLTASVANAQHKLTVNTQPGAAIQPTMYGIFFEDINFGADGGLYAEMVENRSFEFPDRLMGWNIFGNVEVKDEKPAFDRNPHYVTLHNAGHNQKFTGLENRGFFGMGLKAGMKYNFSAFARLNHLQGKQTKFRVELVGDDDVVIDRASITITNNKWKRYTATLTSNKTLQKGLMRIFLEGAESVDMDHISLFPADNWHGLRADLVKDLEDLKPGIFRFPGGCIVEGTDLETRYQWKNSVGPAENRPLNENRWNYTFPHRLFPNYYQTYGLGFYEFFLLSEKIGAEPLPVLSVGLACQYQNNDDDKNAHVCIDDLQPYIDDVLDLIEFANGNTTTRWGKLRAEMGHPEPFNLKQIGIGNEQWGPLYPERLAKFVEQIRAKYPKMLICGSSGPQAEGKEFDYGWEQMSRLKVDLVDEHYYRSPEWFFKNAGRYDNYNRKGPKVFAGEYASHVKGLDAQPTVAMNNFEAALSEAAFMTGLERNADVVHQATYAPLFAHVEGWQWHPDLIWFDNLQSVRTVNWYVQMLYAHNTGTNVLTLTENGKPVAGEEGLYASAVYDKNTKSYIVKIVNAADSDKEIMLTFKGIKSLKAGKLTTLHSADKRATNSLENPMNVVPQTVNISTNGNILSTKVPAQTFAVYRF
;
A
#
# COMPACT_ATOMS: atom_id res chain seq x y z
N MET A 1 62.83 -49.33 44.71
CA MET A 1 62.62 -48.66 43.43
C MET A 1 61.46 -49.39 42.72
N LYS A 2 60.26 -48.83 42.69
CA LYS A 2 59.08 -49.39 42.02
C LYS A 2 58.71 -48.43 40.89
N SER A 3 58.88 -48.87 39.65
CA SER A 3 58.47 -48.16 38.43
C SER A 3 56.94 -48.30 38.27
N LYS A 4 56.23 -47.19 38.13
CA LYS A 4 54.80 -47.14 37.77
C LYS A 4 54.72 -46.97 36.27
N LEU A 5 54.14 -47.95 35.57
CA LEU A 5 53.68 -47.83 34.21
C LEU A 5 52.43 -46.97 34.15
N LEU A 6 52.42 -45.92 33.36
CA LEU A 6 51.23 -45.18 32.94
C LEU A 6 50.70 -45.79 31.63
N SER A 7 49.46 -46.30 31.68
CA SER A 7 48.72 -46.66 30.45
C SER A 7 48.05 -45.41 29.85
N PRO A 8 48.13 -45.18 28.53
CA PRO A 8 47.35 -44.13 27.91
C PRO A 8 45.91 -44.54 27.75
N VAL A 9 45.01 -43.73 28.25
CA VAL A 9 43.54 -43.84 27.97
C VAL A 9 43.30 -43.17 26.62
N LEU A 10 42.93 -43.99 25.63
CA LEU A 10 42.50 -43.54 24.29
C LEU A 10 41.05 -43.09 24.40
N VAL A 11 40.82 -41.77 24.42
CA VAL A 11 39.48 -41.19 24.32
C VAL A 11 39.05 -41.18 22.86
N LEU A 12 38.20 -42.11 22.46
CA LEU A 12 37.52 -42.10 21.17
C LEU A 12 36.45 -40.99 21.20
N PHE A 13 36.68 -39.89 20.51
CA PHE A 13 35.62 -38.95 20.14
C PHE A 13 34.76 -39.63 19.06
N LEU A 14 33.61 -40.18 19.42
CA LEU A 14 32.54 -40.45 18.49
C LEU A 14 31.92 -39.14 18.04
N THR A 15 32.34 -38.61 16.90
CA THR A 15 31.57 -37.63 16.15
C THR A 15 30.36 -38.31 15.58
N ALA A 16 29.22 -38.25 16.30
CA ALA A 16 27.94 -38.58 15.71
C ALA A 16 27.65 -37.56 14.62
N SER A 17 27.92 -37.87 13.38
CA SER A 17 27.35 -37.19 12.23
C SER A 17 25.86 -37.46 12.28
N VAL A 18 25.08 -36.46 12.68
CA VAL A 18 23.64 -36.46 12.50
C VAL A 18 23.42 -36.45 10.99
N ALA A 19 23.19 -37.62 10.41
CA ALA A 19 22.72 -37.72 9.04
C ALA A 19 21.34 -37.03 9.02
N ASN A 20 21.26 -35.80 8.49
CA ASN A 20 19.99 -35.15 8.24
C ASN A 20 19.14 -36.08 7.37
N ALA A 21 17.99 -36.51 7.87
CA ALA A 21 17.08 -37.37 7.14
C ALA A 21 16.65 -36.64 5.85
N GLN A 22 16.73 -37.32 4.72
CA GLN A 22 16.31 -36.76 3.44
C GLN A 22 14.78 -36.63 3.41
N HIS A 23 14.25 -35.41 3.24
CA HIS A 23 12.83 -35.16 3.03
C HIS A 23 12.40 -35.65 1.63
N LYS A 24 11.37 -36.50 1.57
CA LYS A 24 10.85 -37.07 0.32
C LYS A 24 9.51 -36.45 -0.02
N LEU A 25 9.54 -35.39 -0.82
CA LEU A 25 8.34 -34.67 -1.23
C LEU A 25 7.79 -35.23 -2.54
N THR A 26 6.50 -35.44 -2.60
CA THR A 26 5.79 -35.89 -3.81
C THR A 26 4.88 -34.80 -4.32
N VAL A 27 5.07 -34.39 -5.58
CA VAL A 27 4.19 -33.48 -6.33
C VAL A 27 3.34 -34.32 -7.28
N ASN A 28 2.03 -34.32 -7.09
CA ASN A 28 1.10 -34.86 -8.09
C ASN A 28 0.87 -33.83 -9.18
N THR A 29 1.24 -34.14 -10.42
CA THR A 29 1.16 -33.20 -11.54
C THR A 29 -0.24 -33.02 -12.13
N GLN A 30 -1.24 -33.74 -11.60
CA GLN A 30 -2.65 -33.52 -11.93
C GLN A 30 -3.11 -32.16 -11.37
N PRO A 31 -3.55 -31.21 -12.22
CA PRO A 31 -4.02 -29.92 -11.76
C PRO A 31 -5.25 -30.06 -10.84
N GLY A 32 -5.16 -29.48 -9.66
CA GLY A 32 -6.24 -29.35 -8.68
C GLY A 32 -7.02 -28.05 -8.83
N ALA A 33 -7.36 -27.42 -7.71
CA ALA A 33 -8.13 -26.18 -7.65
C ALA A 33 -7.51 -25.07 -8.51
N ALA A 34 -8.37 -24.27 -9.14
CA ALA A 34 -7.94 -23.08 -9.86
C ALA A 34 -7.47 -21.99 -8.87
N ILE A 35 -6.40 -21.31 -9.22
CA ILE A 35 -5.90 -20.15 -8.48
C ILE A 35 -6.47 -18.90 -9.13
N GLN A 36 -7.02 -17.97 -8.31
CA GLN A 36 -7.52 -16.71 -8.81
C GLN A 36 -6.35 -15.80 -9.22
N PRO A 37 -6.47 -15.06 -10.33
CA PRO A 37 -5.47 -14.05 -10.69
C PRO A 37 -5.26 -13.00 -9.60
N THR A 38 -6.25 -12.80 -8.73
CA THR A 38 -6.26 -11.87 -7.60
C THR A 38 -5.61 -12.42 -6.33
N MET A 39 -4.98 -13.61 -6.37
CA MET A 39 -4.49 -14.32 -5.19
C MET A 39 -3.51 -13.50 -4.34
N TYR A 40 -2.61 -12.77 -4.97
CA TYR A 40 -1.60 -11.95 -4.28
C TYR A 40 -1.72 -10.51 -4.71
N GLY A 41 -1.79 -9.60 -3.74
CA GLY A 41 -2.01 -8.19 -4.01
C GLY A 41 -1.45 -7.25 -2.96
N ILE A 42 -1.93 -6.02 -3.02
CA ILE A 42 -1.50 -4.92 -2.17
C ILE A 42 -2.69 -4.20 -1.55
N PHE A 43 -2.45 -3.64 -0.38
CA PHE A 43 -3.38 -2.81 0.37
C PHE A 43 -2.80 -1.40 0.54
N PHE A 44 -3.51 -0.40 0.06
CA PHE A 44 -3.16 1.00 0.28
C PHE A 44 -4.07 1.61 1.36
N GLU A 45 -3.45 2.30 2.28
CA GLU A 45 -4.09 3.23 3.20
C GLU A 45 -3.26 4.51 3.29
N ASP A 46 -3.91 5.66 3.43
CA ASP A 46 -3.23 6.93 3.68
C ASP A 46 -2.86 7.05 5.17
N ILE A 47 -1.91 6.23 5.56
CA ILE A 47 -1.17 6.25 6.84
C ILE A 47 0.31 6.51 6.51
N ASN A 48 1.10 6.97 7.46
CA ASN A 48 2.55 7.16 7.28
C ASN A 48 2.92 8.12 6.13
N PHE A 49 2.05 9.09 5.83
CA PHE A 49 2.16 9.98 4.65
C PHE A 49 2.20 9.20 3.33
N GLY A 50 1.37 8.17 3.21
CA GLY A 50 1.33 7.32 2.02
C GLY A 50 0.73 7.99 0.79
N ALA A 51 -0.21 8.94 0.95
CA ALA A 51 -0.80 9.73 -0.14
C ALA A 51 -0.10 11.09 -0.28
N ASP A 52 -0.60 12.14 0.37
CA ASP A 52 0.05 13.45 0.39
C ASP A 52 1.41 13.36 1.07
N GLY A 53 2.48 13.79 0.39
CA GLY A 53 3.87 13.60 0.83
C GLY A 53 4.47 12.22 0.51
N GLY A 54 3.69 11.36 -0.17
CA GLY A 54 4.07 10.02 -0.57
C GLY A 54 3.79 9.74 -2.05
N LEU A 55 2.85 8.84 -2.33
CA LEU A 55 2.52 8.41 -3.69
C LEU A 55 2.00 9.57 -4.56
N TYR A 56 1.24 10.51 -4.00
CA TYR A 56 0.87 11.74 -4.68
C TYR A 56 2.08 12.67 -4.77
N ALA A 57 2.51 12.99 -5.98
CA ALA A 57 3.78 13.66 -6.26
C ALA A 57 3.76 15.18 -6.03
N GLU A 58 2.67 15.76 -5.50
CA GLU A 58 2.62 17.17 -5.12
C GLU A 58 3.64 17.44 -4.00
N MET A 59 4.53 18.40 -4.25
CA MET A 59 5.59 18.74 -3.31
C MET A 59 5.22 19.86 -2.34
N VAL A 60 4.13 20.59 -2.61
CA VAL A 60 3.69 21.74 -1.79
C VAL A 60 2.70 21.29 -0.74
N GLU A 61 3.06 21.45 0.52
CA GLU A 61 2.15 21.23 1.64
C GLU A 61 1.14 22.38 1.74
N ASN A 62 -0.15 22.06 2.02
CA ASN A 62 -1.22 23.05 2.14
C ASN A 62 -1.30 24.02 0.94
N ARG A 63 -1.28 23.45 -0.27
CA ARG A 63 -1.23 24.20 -1.54
C ARG A 63 -2.39 25.18 -1.77
N SER A 64 -3.54 24.94 -1.11
CA SER A 64 -4.80 25.67 -1.28
C SER A 64 -5.23 26.45 -0.04
N PHE A 65 -4.39 26.53 1.00
CA PHE A 65 -4.64 27.28 2.24
C PHE A 65 -5.91 26.82 3.00
N GLU A 66 -6.30 25.56 2.83
CA GLU A 66 -7.51 25.01 3.45
C GLU A 66 -7.27 24.35 4.82
N PHE A 67 -6.03 24.15 5.26
CA PHE A 67 -5.76 23.63 6.59
C PHE A 67 -6.40 24.54 7.66
N PRO A 68 -6.80 24.03 8.84
CA PRO A 68 -7.40 24.87 9.89
C PRO A 68 -6.55 26.09 10.27
N ASP A 69 -5.24 25.92 10.44
CA ASP A 69 -4.28 27.01 10.36
C ASP A 69 -3.95 27.23 8.87
N ARG A 70 -4.56 28.25 8.28
CA ARG A 70 -4.52 28.53 6.85
C ARG A 70 -3.09 28.66 6.28
N LEU A 71 -2.16 29.06 7.12
CA LEU A 71 -0.74 29.25 6.74
C LEU A 71 0.17 28.15 7.26
N MET A 72 -0.38 27.07 7.82
CA MET A 72 0.41 25.87 8.16
C MET A 72 1.19 25.38 6.93
N GLY A 73 2.47 25.05 7.12
CA GLY A 73 3.39 24.67 6.02
C GLY A 73 4.03 25.86 5.28
N TRP A 74 3.57 27.09 5.55
CA TRP A 74 4.05 28.31 4.88
C TRP A 74 4.80 29.26 5.83
N ASN A 75 6.00 29.67 5.43
CA ASN A 75 6.71 30.80 6.02
C ASN A 75 6.39 32.07 5.21
N ILE A 76 6.13 33.17 5.91
CA ILE A 76 5.67 34.42 5.31
C ILE A 76 6.76 35.48 5.37
N PHE A 77 6.93 36.21 4.27
CA PHE A 77 7.76 37.41 4.19
C PHE A 77 6.87 38.62 3.88
N GLY A 78 6.99 39.68 4.66
CA GLY A 78 6.26 40.92 4.41
C GLY A 78 4.78 40.85 4.72
N ASN A 79 3.94 41.43 3.85
CA ASN A 79 2.49 41.57 4.07
C ASN A 79 1.71 40.57 3.23
N VAL A 80 1.23 39.50 3.88
CA VAL A 80 0.42 38.43 3.28
C VAL A 80 -0.86 38.30 4.09
N GLU A 81 -1.99 38.19 3.43
CA GLU A 81 -3.32 38.09 4.02
C GLU A 81 -4.07 36.90 3.41
N VAL A 82 -4.71 36.08 4.25
CA VAL A 82 -5.62 35.01 3.81
C VAL A 82 -7.00 35.58 3.58
N LYS A 83 -7.64 35.20 2.48
CA LYS A 83 -8.99 35.64 2.06
C LYS A 83 -9.80 34.46 1.54
N ASP A 84 -11.12 34.67 1.48
CA ASP A 84 -12.10 33.74 0.92
C ASP A 84 -13.15 34.42 0.02
N GLU A 85 -12.99 35.74 -0.21
CA GLU A 85 -13.91 36.53 -1.02
C GLU A 85 -13.66 36.33 -2.52
N LYS A 86 -14.69 35.92 -3.27
CA LYS A 86 -14.59 35.64 -4.72
C LYS A 86 -13.48 34.64 -5.04
N PRO A 87 -13.53 33.44 -4.45
CA PRO A 87 -12.49 32.42 -4.59
C PRO A 87 -12.28 31.97 -6.04
N ALA A 88 -11.19 31.24 -6.27
CA ALA A 88 -10.98 30.51 -7.52
C ALA A 88 -11.87 29.28 -7.61
N PHE A 89 -12.14 28.63 -6.48
CA PHE A 89 -12.85 27.36 -6.36
C PHE A 89 -13.84 27.40 -5.19
N ASP A 90 -15.08 26.95 -5.43
CA ASP A 90 -16.14 27.02 -4.43
C ASP A 90 -15.93 26.10 -3.22
N ARG A 91 -15.24 24.96 -3.42
CA ARG A 91 -15.01 23.96 -2.38
C ARG A 91 -13.64 24.10 -1.68
N ASN A 92 -12.78 24.94 -2.22
CA ASN A 92 -11.49 25.36 -1.66
C ASN A 92 -11.42 26.90 -1.75
N PRO A 93 -12.17 27.63 -0.88
CA PRO A 93 -12.37 29.05 -1.07
C PRO A 93 -11.21 29.93 -0.61
N HIS A 94 -10.29 29.40 0.21
CA HIS A 94 -9.23 30.22 0.78
C HIS A 94 -8.09 30.42 -0.23
N TYR A 95 -7.54 31.64 -0.22
CA TYR A 95 -6.39 32.02 -1.01
C TYR A 95 -5.58 33.08 -0.27
N VAL A 96 -4.39 33.39 -0.73
CA VAL A 96 -3.54 34.45 -0.16
C VAL A 96 -3.47 35.65 -1.07
N THR A 97 -3.45 36.84 -0.46
CA THR A 97 -3.08 38.09 -1.13
C THR A 97 -1.67 38.49 -0.70
N LEU A 98 -0.78 38.60 -1.65
CA LEU A 98 0.54 39.19 -1.46
C LEU A 98 0.42 40.68 -1.75
N HIS A 99 0.58 41.54 -0.72
CA HIS A 99 0.56 42.98 -0.87
C HIS A 99 1.95 43.53 -1.22
N ASN A 100 1.98 44.60 -1.98
CA ASN A 100 3.22 45.29 -2.25
C ASN A 100 3.95 45.68 -0.95
N ALA A 101 5.26 45.46 -0.92
CA ALA A 101 6.09 45.61 0.26
C ALA A 101 6.14 47.04 0.88
N GLY A 102 5.70 48.07 0.15
CA GLY A 102 5.81 49.46 0.63
C GLY A 102 7.26 49.92 0.82
N HIS A 103 7.44 51.14 1.31
CA HIS A 103 8.80 51.75 1.39
C HIS A 103 9.71 51.14 2.46
N ASN A 104 9.17 50.40 3.44
CA ASN A 104 9.92 49.88 4.60
C ASN A 104 10.20 48.37 4.58
N GLN A 105 9.74 47.65 3.57
CA GLN A 105 9.94 46.20 3.45
C GLN A 105 10.62 45.88 2.09
N LYS A 106 11.60 44.96 2.14
CA LYS A 106 12.33 44.58 0.91
C LYS A 106 11.54 43.61 0.05
N PHE A 107 10.73 42.73 0.65
CA PHE A 107 10.07 41.64 -0.07
C PHE A 107 8.72 41.32 0.57
N THR A 108 7.76 40.93 -0.25
CA THR A 108 6.57 40.17 0.17
C THR A 108 6.59 38.85 -0.57
N GLY A 109 6.35 37.75 0.15
CA GLY A 109 6.41 36.43 -0.44
C GLY A 109 6.08 35.29 0.51
N LEU A 110 6.24 34.10 0.01
CA LEU A 110 5.93 32.83 0.65
C LEU A 110 7.09 31.85 0.50
N GLU A 111 7.31 31.01 1.50
CA GLU A 111 8.21 29.86 1.41
C GLU A 111 7.45 28.62 1.84
N ASN A 112 7.60 27.53 1.08
CA ASN A 112 7.09 26.21 1.42
C ASN A 112 8.21 25.19 1.42
N ARG A 113 8.26 24.36 2.46
CA ARG A 113 9.26 23.32 2.62
C ARG A 113 8.77 21.93 2.23
N GLY A 114 7.49 21.84 1.83
CA GLY A 114 6.86 20.58 1.49
C GLY A 114 6.76 19.61 2.66
N PHE A 115 6.53 18.37 2.32
CA PHE A 115 6.42 17.25 3.27
C PHE A 115 7.82 16.75 3.65
N PHE A 116 8.29 17.10 4.86
CA PHE A 116 9.64 16.73 5.35
C PHE A 116 10.81 17.27 4.48
N GLY A 117 10.57 18.28 3.67
CA GLY A 117 11.48 18.85 2.67
C GLY A 117 11.04 18.53 1.24
N MET A 118 11.58 19.24 0.27
CA MET A 118 11.38 18.97 -1.16
C MET A 118 12.59 18.24 -1.72
N GLY A 119 12.41 16.98 -2.15
CA GLY A 119 13.47 16.22 -2.80
C GLY A 119 13.77 16.76 -4.20
N LEU A 120 14.98 17.22 -4.42
CA LEU A 120 15.42 17.73 -5.72
C LEU A 120 16.51 16.81 -6.30
N LYS A 121 16.40 16.46 -7.59
CA LYS A 121 17.38 15.63 -8.32
C LYS A 121 18.08 16.46 -9.39
N ALA A 122 19.40 16.36 -9.47
CA ALA A 122 20.19 17.05 -10.49
C ALA A 122 19.73 16.67 -11.90
N GLY A 123 19.46 17.68 -12.74
CA GLY A 123 18.94 17.51 -14.10
C GLY A 123 17.43 17.34 -14.20
N MET A 124 16.71 17.15 -13.08
CA MET A 124 15.25 17.02 -13.08
C MET A 124 14.58 18.37 -13.23
N LYS A 125 13.51 18.40 -14.02
CA LYS A 125 12.61 19.53 -14.16
C LYS A 125 11.46 19.43 -13.17
N TYR A 126 11.01 20.57 -12.67
CA TYR A 126 9.88 20.71 -11.74
C TYR A 126 8.88 21.69 -12.35
N ASN A 127 7.64 21.25 -12.46
CA ASN A 127 6.55 22.00 -13.06
C ASN A 127 5.80 22.75 -11.95
N PHE A 128 6.04 24.04 -11.89
CA PHE A 128 5.29 24.97 -11.03
C PHE A 128 3.97 25.35 -11.68
N SER A 129 2.90 25.46 -10.91
CA SER A 129 1.68 26.15 -11.30
C SER A 129 1.03 26.85 -10.09
N ALA A 130 0.30 27.93 -10.37
CA ALA A 130 -0.55 28.59 -9.40
C ALA A 130 -1.73 29.25 -10.11
N PHE A 131 -2.88 29.32 -9.46
CA PHE A 131 -3.93 30.24 -9.88
C PHE A 131 -3.62 31.60 -9.28
N ALA A 132 -3.72 32.66 -10.11
CA ALA A 132 -3.43 34.00 -9.65
C ALA A 132 -4.25 35.05 -10.40
N ARG A 133 -4.45 36.22 -9.75
CA ARG A 133 -5.07 37.41 -10.33
C ARG A 133 -4.49 38.68 -9.72
N LEU A 134 -4.61 39.80 -10.43
CA LEU A 134 -4.37 41.11 -9.83
C LEU A 134 -5.48 41.49 -8.87
N ASN A 135 -5.13 41.90 -7.64
CA ASN A 135 -6.10 42.33 -6.66
C ASN A 135 -6.63 43.74 -6.95
N HIS A 136 -5.79 44.66 -7.45
CA HIS A 136 -6.16 46.03 -7.84
C HIS A 136 -5.67 46.35 -9.23
N LEU A 137 -6.46 47.14 -9.98
CA LEU A 137 -6.16 47.58 -11.36
C LEU A 137 -5.53 48.99 -11.43
N GLN A 138 -4.66 49.35 -10.52
CA GLN A 138 -3.95 50.63 -10.65
C GLN A 138 -2.82 50.58 -11.68
N GLY A 139 -2.21 49.41 -11.86
CA GLY A 139 -1.24 49.10 -12.90
C GLY A 139 -1.80 48.17 -13.99
N LYS A 140 -1.07 48.02 -15.08
CA LYS A 140 -1.46 47.15 -16.18
C LYS A 140 -0.98 45.72 -15.99
N GLN A 141 0.02 45.49 -15.14
CA GLN A 141 0.63 44.18 -14.89
C GLN A 141 1.53 44.21 -13.66
N THR A 142 1.76 43.04 -13.08
CA THR A 142 2.78 42.81 -12.05
C THR A 142 3.52 41.51 -12.31
N LYS A 143 4.56 41.23 -11.55
CA LYS A 143 5.32 39.97 -11.64
C LYS A 143 5.49 39.37 -10.29
N PHE A 144 5.55 38.05 -10.26
CA PHE A 144 6.10 37.31 -9.13
C PHE A 144 7.20 36.37 -9.62
N ARG A 145 8.12 36.07 -8.74
CA ARG A 145 9.23 35.16 -8.99
C ARG A 145 9.04 33.91 -8.16
N VAL A 146 9.19 32.73 -8.77
CA VAL A 146 9.28 31.45 -8.10
C VAL A 146 10.72 30.95 -8.13
N GLU A 147 11.18 30.39 -7.03
CA GLU A 147 12.56 29.91 -6.87
C GLU A 147 12.55 28.50 -6.29
N LEU A 148 13.42 27.62 -6.82
CA LEU A 148 13.90 26.43 -6.12
C LEU A 148 15.13 26.81 -5.30
N VAL A 149 15.16 26.39 -4.04
CA VAL A 149 16.21 26.79 -3.10
C VAL A 149 16.77 25.55 -2.42
N GLY A 150 18.08 25.50 -2.22
CA GLY A 150 18.75 24.44 -1.49
C GLY A 150 18.56 24.54 0.02
N ASP A 151 18.97 23.51 0.72
CA ASP A 151 19.05 23.48 2.20
C ASP A 151 20.10 24.45 2.77
N ASP A 152 21.04 24.89 1.91
CA ASP A 152 22.04 25.93 2.16
C ASP A 152 21.53 27.35 1.90
N ASP A 153 20.23 27.53 1.68
CA ASP A 153 19.57 28.81 1.35
C ASP A 153 20.01 29.43 0.01
N VAL A 154 20.68 28.65 -0.85
CA VAL A 154 21.14 29.08 -2.15
C VAL A 154 20.08 28.80 -3.22
N VAL A 155 19.74 29.81 -4.01
CA VAL A 155 18.81 29.66 -5.14
C VAL A 155 19.44 28.75 -6.20
N ILE A 156 18.73 27.68 -6.54
CA ILE A 156 19.13 26.68 -7.53
C ILE A 156 18.67 27.11 -8.94
N ASP A 157 17.40 27.51 -9.04
CA ASP A 157 16.79 28.00 -10.27
C ASP A 157 15.64 28.94 -9.95
N ARG A 158 15.25 29.78 -10.90
CA ARG A 158 14.16 30.74 -10.72
C ARG A 158 13.48 31.09 -12.04
N ALA A 159 12.21 31.45 -11.97
CA ALA A 159 11.42 31.94 -13.07
C ALA A 159 10.55 33.11 -12.63
N SER A 160 10.45 34.19 -13.48
CA SER A 160 9.53 35.29 -13.23
C SER A 160 8.31 35.17 -14.13
N ILE A 161 7.13 35.32 -13.54
CA ILE A 161 5.82 35.14 -14.17
C ILE A 161 5.09 36.51 -14.15
N THR A 162 4.59 36.94 -15.31
CA THR A 162 3.85 38.19 -15.44
C THR A 162 2.35 37.94 -15.35
N ILE A 163 1.68 38.67 -14.45
CA ILE A 163 0.22 38.66 -14.28
C ILE A 163 -0.34 39.95 -14.90
N THR A 164 -1.31 39.77 -15.79
CA THR A 164 -1.94 40.87 -16.54
C THR A 164 -3.45 40.95 -16.35
N ASN A 165 -4.04 40.06 -15.52
CA ASN A 165 -5.48 39.88 -15.46
C ASN A 165 -5.98 39.94 -14.02
N ASN A 166 -7.16 40.55 -13.81
CA ASN A 166 -7.88 40.58 -12.55
C ASN A 166 -8.88 39.41 -12.38
N LYS A 167 -8.90 38.48 -13.33
CA LYS A 167 -9.64 37.21 -13.22
C LYS A 167 -8.67 36.11 -12.90
N TRP A 168 -9.12 35.14 -12.13
CA TRP A 168 -8.35 33.93 -11.85
C TRP A 168 -7.89 33.25 -13.14
N LYS A 169 -6.61 32.97 -13.23
CA LYS A 169 -5.98 32.20 -14.30
C LYS A 169 -4.88 31.33 -13.74
N ARG A 170 -4.70 30.18 -14.35
CA ARG A 170 -3.54 29.30 -14.06
C ARG A 170 -2.31 29.83 -14.77
N TYR A 171 -1.24 30.04 -14.02
CA TYR A 171 0.09 30.41 -14.50
C TYR A 171 1.04 29.25 -14.23
N THR A 172 2.01 29.04 -15.12
CA THR A 172 2.95 27.92 -15.05
C THR A 172 4.37 28.37 -15.32
N ALA A 173 5.32 27.65 -14.73
CA ALA A 173 6.75 27.75 -15.05
C ALA A 173 7.39 26.36 -14.89
N THR A 174 8.54 26.16 -15.55
CA THR A 174 9.36 24.98 -15.34
C THR A 174 10.69 25.41 -14.76
N LEU A 175 11.09 24.79 -13.66
CA LEU A 175 12.35 25.01 -12.97
C LEU A 175 13.21 23.75 -13.10
N THR A 176 14.53 23.88 -13.08
CA THR A 176 15.45 22.75 -13.22
C THR A 176 16.42 22.74 -12.06
N SER A 177 16.54 21.60 -11.38
CA SER A 177 17.55 21.46 -10.33
C SER A 177 18.91 21.09 -10.94
N ASN A 178 19.98 21.74 -10.48
CA ASN A 178 21.36 21.37 -10.77
C ASN A 178 22.03 20.60 -9.62
N LYS A 179 21.28 20.35 -8.52
CA LYS A 179 21.75 19.63 -7.34
C LYS A 179 20.80 18.46 -7.01
N THR A 180 21.34 17.42 -6.38
CA THR A 180 20.55 16.38 -5.72
C THR A 180 20.59 16.61 -4.22
N LEU A 181 19.43 16.82 -3.59
CA LEU A 181 19.29 17.07 -2.15
C LEU A 181 17.90 16.66 -1.64
N GLN A 182 17.84 16.24 -0.38
CA GLN A 182 16.63 15.75 0.27
C GLN A 182 15.66 16.86 0.69
N LYS A 183 16.19 18.01 1.12
CA LYS A 183 15.45 19.04 1.83
C LYS A 183 15.55 20.41 1.17
N GLY A 184 15.26 20.45 -0.13
CA GLY A 184 15.02 21.72 -0.83
C GLY A 184 13.70 22.35 -0.39
N LEU A 185 13.47 23.54 -0.90
CA LEU A 185 12.25 24.31 -0.66
C LEU A 185 11.89 25.17 -1.87
N MET A 186 10.68 25.72 -1.88
CA MET A 186 10.19 26.65 -2.88
C MET A 186 9.92 28.01 -2.24
N ARG A 187 10.31 29.09 -2.94
CA ARG A 187 9.95 30.47 -2.57
C ARG A 187 9.20 31.17 -3.69
N ILE A 188 8.30 32.04 -3.30
CA ILE A 188 7.58 32.94 -4.21
C ILE A 188 7.72 34.35 -3.68
N PHE A 189 8.17 35.28 -4.53
CA PHE A 189 8.30 36.70 -4.19
C PHE A 189 7.57 37.59 -5.19
N LEU A 190 6.81 38.56 -4.69
CA LEU A 190 6.23 39.63 -5.48
C LEU A 190 7.34 40.55 -5.97
N GLU A 191 7.39 40.78 -7.29
CA GLU A 191 8.41 41.65 -7.93
C GLU A 191 7.84 43.00 -8.43
N GLY A 192 6.54 43.19 -8.32
CA GLY A 192 5.86 44.38 -8.83
C GLY A 192 5.24 45.25 -7.76
N ALA A 193 4.61 46.33 -8.18
CA ALA A 193 3.95 47.29 -7.29
C ALA A 193 2.50 46.93 -6.96
N GLU A 194 1.87 46.03 -7.69
CA GLU A 194 0.48 45.61 -7.51
C GLU A 194 0.37 44.41 -6.58
N SER A 195 -0.73 44.32 -5.81
CA SER A 195 -1.04 43.17 -5.02
C SER A 195 -1.56 42.03 -5.90
N VAL A 196 -1.24 40.76 -5.49
CA VAL A 196 -1.57 39.53 -6.21
C VAL A 196 -2.30 38.58 -5.29
N ASP A 197 -3.44 38.10 -5.75
CA ASP A 197 -4.12 36.95 -5.12
C ASP A 197 -3.56 35.68 -5.74
N MET A 198 -3.25 34.67 -4.90
CA MET A 198 -2.71 33.38 -5.31
C MET A 198 -3.40 32.24 -4.58
N ASP A 199 -3.66 31.16 -5.32
CA ASP A 199 -4.29 29.94 -4.81
C ASP A 199 -3.77 28.70 -5.55
N HIS A 200 -3.97 27.52 -4.99
CA HIS A 200 -3.52 26.24 -5.56
C HIS A 200 -2.09 26.30 -6.08
N ILE A 201 -1.17 26.67 -5.20
CA ILE A 201 0.26 26.74 -5.49
C ILE A 201 0.83 25.32 -5.48
N SER A 202 1.40 24.91 -6.59
CA SER A 202 1.72 23.50 -6.86
C SER A 202 3.11 23.36 -7.48
N LEU A 203 3.82 22.28 -7.11
CA LEU A 203 5.12 21.93 -7.68
C LEU A 203 5.21 20.40 -7.86
N PHE A 204 5.33 19.94 -9.10
CA PHE A 204 5.47 18.52 -9.43
C PHE A 204 6.80 18.21 -10.09
N PRO A 205 7.48 17.09 -9.76
CA PRO A 205 8.56 16.57 -10.59
C PRO A 205 8.02 16.22 -11.98
N ALA A 206 8.77 16.52 -13.04
CA ALA A 206 8.28 16.37 -14.41
C ALA A 206 8.15 14.90 -14.87
N ASP A 207 8.76 13.98 -14.17
CA ASP A 207 8.69 12.52 -14.43
C ASP A 207 7.51 11.83 -13.76
N ASN A 208 6.66 12.56 -13.00
CA ASN A 208 5.50 11.96 -12.36
C ASN A 208 4.58 11.26 -13.38
N TRP A 209 3.97 10.18 -12.96
CA TRP A 209 2.96 9.48 -13.74
C TRP A 209 1.56 9.88 -13.28
N HIS A 210 0.84 10.67 -14.07
CA HIS A 210 -0.52 11.17 -13.74
C HIS A 210 -0.64 11.79 -12.33
N GLY A 211 0.37 12.53 -11.90
CA GLY A 211 0.43 13.12 -10.57
C GLY A 211 0.96 12.20 -9.47
N LEU A 212 1.39 10.98 -9.80
CA LEU A 212 1.96 10.02 -8.86
C LEU A 212 3.48 9.91 -9.01
N ARG A 213 4.18 9.63 -7.92
CA ARG A 213 5.64 9.45 -7.90
C ARG A 213 6.05 8.26 -8.75
N ALA A 214 6.89 8.52 -9.75
CA ALA A 214 7.31 7.52 -10.73
C ALA A 214 8.06 6.33 -10.11
N ASP A 215 8.90 6.56 -9.09
CA ASP A 215 9.63 5.52 -8.37
C ASP A 215 8.68 4.58 -7.62
N LEU A 216 7.70 5.11 -6.89
CA LEU A 216 6.73 4.31 -6.16
C LEU A 216 5.79 3.53 -7.10
N VAL A 217 5.32 4.16 -8.18
CA VAL A 217 4.55 3.46 -9.23
C VAL A 217 5.36 2.31 -9.83
N LYS A 218 6.66 2.53 -10.08
CA LYS A 218 7.55 1.48 -10.61
C LYS A 218 7.71 0.31 -9.66
N ASP A 219 7.80 0.55 -8.35
CA ASP A 219 7.86 -0.52 -7.34
C ASP A 219 6.61 -1.39 -7.35
N LEU A 220 5.43 -0.77 -7.59
CA LEU A 220 4.17 -1.51 -7.71
C LEU A 220 4.06 -2.27 -9.02
N GLU A 221 4.50 -1.70 -10.15
CA GLU A 221 4.56 -2.41 -11.44
C GLU A 221 5.46 -3.65 -11.37
N ASP A 222 6.63 -3.51 -10.71
CA ASP A 222 7.57 -4.61 -10.57
C ASP A 222 7.07 -5.71 -9.63
N LEU A 223 6.23 -5.39 -8.67
CA LEU A 223 5.56 -6.35 -7.79
C LEU A 223 4.56 -7.23 -8.54
N LYS A 224 3.87 -6.68 -9.54
CA LYS A 224 2.79 -7.33 -10.31
C LYS A 224 1.66 -7.87 -9.43
N PRO A 225 1.03 -7.04 -8.62
CA PRO A 225 -0.10 -7.47 -7.80
C PRO A 225 -1.29 -7.86 -8.65
N GLY A 226 -2.04 -8.89 -8.26
CA GLY A 226 -3.28 -9.30 -8.92
C GLY A 226 -4.50 -8.52 -8.45
N ILE A 227 -4.44 -7.92 -7.26
CA ILE A 227 -5.51 -7.10 -6.67
C ILE A 227 -4.93 -5.89 -5.95
N PHE A 228 -5.68 -4.79 -5.98
CA PHE A 228 -5.36 -3.55 -5.29
C PHE A 228 -6.55 -3.11 -4.43
N ARG A 229 -6.43 -3.24 -3.11
CA ARG A 229 -7.39 -2.74 -2.11
C ARG A 229 -7.08 -1.31 -1.75
N PHE A 230 -8.08 -0.42 -1.80
CA PHE A 230 -7.99 1.00 -1.46
C PHE A 230 -9.35 1.56 -1.01
N PRO A 231 -9.47 2.77 -0.42
CA PRO A 231 -8.44 3.74 -0.07
C PRO A 231 -7.78 3.43 1.27
N GLY A 232 -8.13 2.34 1.89
CA GLY A 232 -7.58 1.91 3.16
C GLY A 232 -8.45 0.93 3.90
N GLY A 233 -8.08 0.82 5.11
CA GLY A 233 -8.61 0.27 6.33
C GLY A 233 -9.39 1.34 7.10
N CYS A 234 -8.87 1.74 8.26
CA CYS A 234 -9.56 2.66 9.18
C CYS A 234 -9.84 4.07 8.61
N ILE A 235 -9.14 4.49 7.56
CA ILE A 235 -9.45 5.71 6.80
C ILE A 235 -10.88 5.69 6.24
N VAL A 236 -11.40 4.51 5.88
CA VAL A 236 -12.78 4.34 5.37
C VAL A 236 -13.82 4.73 6.42
N GLU A 237 -13.52 4.43 7.69
CA GLU A 237 -14.40 4.66 8.83
C GLU A 237 -14.30 6.11 9.35
N GLY A 238 -13.09 6.69 9.34
CA GLY A 238 -12.77 7.94 10.01
C GLY A 238 -12.68 7.80 11.52
N THR A 239 -12.26 8.86 12.20
CA THR A 239 -12.40 9.02 13.66
C THR A 239 -13.88 9.19 14.01
N ASP A 240 -14.59 9.92 13.16
CA ASP A 240 -16.04 10.11 13.12
C ASP A 240 -16.53 10.03 11.67
N LEU A 241 -17.85 10.14 11.46
CA LEU A 241 -18.42 10.04 10.11
C LEU A 241 -18.09 11.23 9.21
N GLU A 242 -17.70 12.39 9.77
CA GLU A 242 -17.31 13.57 8.99
C GLU A 242 -15.91 13.37 8.38
N THR A 243 -15.00 12.77 9.12
CA THR A 243 -13.62 12.51 8.71
C THR A 243 -13.42 11.22 7.91
N ARG A 244 -14.50 10.42 7.71
CA ARG A 244 -14.45 9.22 6.86
C ARG A 244 -14.06 9.57 5.43
N TYR A 245 -13.40 8.64 4.74
CA TYR A 245 -13.09 8.82 3.33
C TYR A 245 -14.38 8.85 2.48
N GLN A 246 -14.72 10.01 1.93
CA GLN A 246 -15.86 10.18 1.04
C GLN A 246 -15.38 10.25 -0.42
N TRP A 247 -15.53 9.14 -1.17
CA TRP A 247 -15.01 9.02 -2.52
C TRP A 247 -15.53 10.10 -3.49
N LYS A 248 -16.77 10.56 -3.33
CA LYS A 248 -17.36 11.63 -4.14
C LYS A 248 -16.62 12.97 -3.99
N ASN A 249 -15.91 13.16 -2.87
CA ASN A 249 -15.04 14.31 -2.65
C ASN A 249 -13.69 14.17 -3.38
N SER A 250 -13.31 12.96 -3.74
CA SER A 250 -12.00 12.64 -4.32
C SER A 250 -12.00 12.51 -5.85
N VAL A 251 -13.11 12.87 -6.52
CA VAL A 251 -13.26 12.84 -7.97
C VAL A 251 -13.62 14.23 -8.52
N GLY A 252 -13.44 14.43 -9.82
CA GLY A 252 -13.54 15.73 -10.49
C GLY A 252 -12.20 16.49 -10.48
N PRO A 253 -12.18 17.78 -10.86
CA PRO A 253 -10.96 18.59 -10.86
C PRO A 253 -10.30 18.63 -9.49
N ALA A 254 -9.00 18.37 -9.43
CA ALA A 254 -8.25 18.27 -8.17
C ALA A 254 -8.30 19.57 -7.35
N GLU A 255 -8.39 20.71 -8.03
CA GLU A 255 -8.48 22.02 -7.43
C GLU A 255 -9.81 22.28 -6.67
N ASN A 256 -10.84 21.50 -6.97
CA ASN A 256 -12.15 21.63 -6.32
C ASN A 256 -12.50 20.43 -5.41
N ARG A 257 -11.52 19.59 -5.09
CA ARG A 257 -11.68 18.51 -4.09
C ARG A 257 -11.43 19.09 -2.71
N PRO A 258 -12.39 19.00 -1.77
CA PRO A 258 -12.24 19.62 -0.44
C PRO A 258 -11.19 18.89 0.40
N LEU A 259 -10.60 19.61 1.33
CA LEU A 259 -9.72 19.02 2.33
C LEU A 259 -10.50 18.05 3.22
N ASN A 260 -9.87 16.95 3.60
CA ASN A 260 -10.33 16.05 4.65
C ASN A 260 -9.27 15.94 5.75
N GLU A 261 -9.71 15.84 7.00
CA GLU A 261 -8.81 15.55 8.10
C GLU A 261 -8.39 14.07 8.05
N ASN A 262 -7.09 13.81 8.10
CA ASN A 262 -6.62 12.44 8.16
C ASN A 262 -6.76 11.91 9.59
N ARG A 263 -7.47 10.78 9.77
CA ARG A 263 -7.70 10.20 11.09
C ARG A 263 -6.42 9.86 11.86
N TRP A 264 -5.28 9.73 11.20
CA TRP A 264 -4.01 9.38 11.80
C TRP A 264 -3.24 10.56 12.39
N ASN A 265 -3.72 11.81 12.21
CA ASN A 265 -3.03 13.01 12.70
C ASN A 265 -2.79 12.97 14.23
N TYR A 266 -3.76 12.51 15.02
CA TYR A 266 -3.71 12.47 16.48
C TYR A 266 -3.88 11.06 17.08
N THR A 267 -3.90 10.00 16.29
CA THR A 267 -4.23 8.65 16.77
C THR A 267 -3.08 8.01 17.55
N PHE A 268 -1.84 8.20 17.12
CA PHE A 268 -0.68 7.57 17.75
C PHE A 268 0.06 8.52 18.70
N PRO A 269 -0.07 8.35 20.04
CA PRO A 269 0.55 9.28 21.01
C PRO A 269 2.07 9.40 20.92
N HIS A 270 2.75 8.38 20.37
CA HIS A 270 4.19 8.37 20.20
C HIS A 270 4.68 9.25 19.04
N ARG A 271 3.79 9.54 18.06
CA ARG A 271 4.09 10.38 16.89
C ARG A 271 2.84 11.08 16.37
N LEU A 272 2.61 12.31 16.81
CA LEU A 272 1.51 13.14 16.34
C LEU A 272 1.94 13.98 15.14
N PHE A 273 1.06 14.07 14.15
CA PHE A 273 1.24 14.93 12.98
C PHE A 273 0.02 15.83 12.78
N PRO A 274 -0.06 16.98 13.48
CA PRO A 274 -1.19 17.91 13.37
C PRO A 274 -1.43 18.48 11.97
N ASN A 275 -0.45 18.36 11.09
CA ASN A 275 -0.48 18.77 9.67
C ASN A 275 -0.88 17.64 8.72
N TYR A 276 -1.32 16.48 9.23
CA TYR A 276 -1.68 15.37 8.36
C TYR A 276 -3.13 15.49 7.89
N TYR A 277 -3.30 15.94 6.66
CA TYR A 277 -4.58 16.10 5.97
C TYR A 277 -4.57 15.37 4.63
N GLN A 278 -5.75 15.11 4.08
CA GLN A 278 -5.95 14.53 2.76
C GLN A 278 -6.45 15.62 1.81
N THR A 279 -5.65 15.98 0.82
CA THR A 279 -6.06 16.92 -0.24
C THR A 279 -6.90 16.25 -1.32
N TYR A 280 -7.04 14.92 -1.26
CA TYR A 280 -7.64 14.10 -2.30
C TYR A 280 -6.96 14.24 -3.67
N GLY A 281 -5.73 14.72 -3.73
CA GLY A 281 -4.94 14.71 -4.95
C GLY A 281 -4.74 13.29 -5.49
N LEU A 282 -4.55 12.32 -4.59
CA LEU A 282 -4.73 10.89 -4.84
C LEU A 282 -6.17 10.52 -4.45
N GLY A 283 -7.05 10.40 -5.41
CA GLY A 283 -8.46 10.06 -5.22
C GLY A 283 -8.88 8.77 -5.92
N PHE A 284 -10.17 8.49 -5.92
CA PHE A 284 -10.66 7.23 -6.50
C PHE A 284 -10.38 7.09 -7.99
N TYR A 285 -10.39 8.18 -8.74
CA TYR A 285 -10.02 8.16 -10.14
C TYR A 285 -8.57 7.72 -10.33
N GLU A 286 -7.66 8.28 -9.56
CA GLU A 286 -6.23 7.97 -9.60
C GLU A 286 -5.96 6.53 -9.11
N PHE A 287 -6.69 6.03 -8.11
CA PHE A 287 -6.61 4.61 -7.69
C PHE A 287 -7.04 3.65 -8.79
N PHE A 288 -8.11 3.94 -9.51
CA PHE A 288 -8.54 3.12 -10.65
C PHE A 288 -7.52 3.14 -11.78
N LEU A 289 -7.00 4.32 -12.14
CA LEU A 289 -5.92 4.43 -13.15
C LEU A 289 -4.68 3.63 -12.73
N LEU A 290 -4.29 3.73 -11.46
CA LEU A 290 -3.14 2.99 -10.94
C LEU A 290 -3.40 1.48 -10.98
N SER A 291 -4.61 1.03 -10.66
CA SER A 291 -4.99 -0.39 -10.78
C SER A 291 -4.75 -0.92 -12.19
N GLU A 292 -5.20 -0.20 -13.22
CA GLU A 292 -4.95 -0.56 -14.63
C GLU A 292 -3.45 -0.54 -14.96
N LYS A 293 -2.72 0.49 -14.50
CA LYS A 293 -1.29 0.66 -14.75
C LYS A 293 -0.47 -0.52 -14.24
N ILE A 294 -0.76 -0.99 -13.03
CA ILE A 294 -0.04 -2.11 -12.40
C ILE A 294 -0.62 -3.48 -12.75
N GLY A 295 -1.72 -3.52 -13.50
CA GLY A 295 -2.39 -4.76 -13.92
C GLY A 295 -3.17 -5.48 -12.81
N ALA A 296 -3.57 -4.76 -11.76
CA ALA A 296 -4.32 -5.29 -10.63
C ALA A 296 -5.83 -5.04 -10.77
N GLU A 297 -6.66 -6.00 -10.33
CA GLU A 297 -8.10 -5.74 -10.19
C GLU A 297 -8.33 -4.76 -9.03
N PRO A 298 -9.16 -3.72 -9.18
CA PRO A 298 -9.50 -2.82 -8.09
C PRO A 298 -10.45 -3.47 -7.09
N LEU A 299 -10.20 -3.24 -5.78
CA LEU A 299 -11.10 -3.55 -4.69
C LEU A 299 -11.28 -2.31 -3.82
N PRO A 300 -12.18 -1.40 -4.18
CA PRO A 300 -12.53 -0.27 -3.32
C PRO A 300 -13.31 -0.75 -2.10
N VAL A 301 -13.02 -0.13 -0.93
CA VAL A 301 -13.73 -0.35 0.32
C VAL A 301 -14.45 0.92 0.71
N LEU A 302 -15.74 0.83 1.10
CA LEU A 302 -16.56 1.97 1.47
C LEU A 302 -17.16 1.81 2.87
N SER A 303 -17.47 2.96 3.49
CA SER A 303 -18.08 3.02 4.81
C SER A 303 -19.48 2.39 4.82
N VAL A 304 -19.75 1.65 5.89
CA VAL A 304 -21.06 1.06 6.19
C VAL A 304 -21.90 1.95 7.13
N GLY A 305 -21.49 3.22 7.33
CA GLY A 305 -22.15 4.15 8.24
C GLY A 305 -21.77 3.93 9.72
N LEU A 306 -20.65 3.28 9.96
CA LEU A 306 -20.01 3.16 11.28
C LEU A 306 -18.69 3.92 11.27
N ALA A 307 -18.47 4.77 12.28
CA ALA A 307 -17.16 5.28 12.58
C ALA A 307 -16.31 4.19 13.25
N CYS A 308 -15.02 4.43 13.38
CA CYS A 308 -14.10 3.44 13.93
C CYS A 308 -14.50 2.99 15.35
N GLN A 309 -14.80 1.71 15.51
CA GLN A 309 -15.24 1.14 16.79
C GLN A 309 -14.12 1.07 17.84
N TYR A 310 -12.84 1.19 17.47
CA TYR A 310 -11.75 1.37 18.45
C TYR A 310 -11.77 2.71 19.16
N GLN A 311 -12.40 3.74 18.56
CA GLN A 311 -12.43 5.10 19.10
C GLN A 311 -13.81 5.51 19.58
N ASN A 312 -14.86 4.76 19.19
CA ASN A 312 -16.25 5.10 19.49
C ASN A 312 -16.98 3.89 20.09
N ASN A 313 -17.83 4.13 21.08
CA ASN A 313 -18.68 3.09 21.63
C ASN A 313 -19.85 2.76 20.68
N ASP A 314 -20.29 1.52 20.64
CA ASP A 314 -21.38 1.05 19.78
C ASP A 314 -22.72 1.73 20.04
N ASP A 315 -22.93 2.26 21.24
CA ASP A 315 -24.14 3.02 21.63
C ASP A 315 -24.03 4.55 21.38
N ASP A 316 -22.90 5.02 20.87
CA ASP A 316 -22.73 6.43 20.50
C ASP A 316 -23.48 6.76 19.21
N LYS A 317 -24.67 7.35 19.36
CA LYS A 317 -25.54 7.74 18.25
C LYS A 317 -25.00 8.88 17.40
N ASN A 318 -23.95 9.57 17.85
CA ASN A 318 -23.31 10.62 17.07
C ASN A 318 -22.16 10.06 16.21
N ALA A 319 -21.57 8.95 16.65
CA ALA A 319 -20.48 8.29 15.91
C ALA A 319 -20.98 7.35 14.81
N HIS A 320 -22.23 6.85 14.90
CA HIS A 320 -22.78 5.87 13.99
C HIS A 320 -24.11 6.35 13.40
N VAL A 321 -24.27 6.20 12.09
CA VAL A 321 -25.53 6.58 11.44
C VAL A 321 -26.68 5.68 11.92
N CYS A 322 -27.88 6.21 12.06
CA CYS A 322 -29.06 5.39 12.34
C CYS A 322 -29.31 4.42 11.18
N ILE A 323 -29.75 3.18 11.49
CA ILE A 323 -29.99 2.15 10.47
C ILE A 323 -31.03 2.58 9.43
N ASP A 324 -31.98 3.42 9.80
CA ASP A 324 -33.02 3.96 8.90
C ASP A 324 -32.47 5.06 7.98
N ASP A 325 -31.32 5.63 8.29
CA ASP A 325 -30.65 6.71 7.55
C ASP A 325 -29.48 6.22 6.70
N LEU A 326 -29.37 4.91 6.45
CA LEU A 326 -28.26 4.29 5.69
C LEU A 326 -28.29 4.58 4.19
N GLN A 327 -29.41 5.04 3.63
CA GLN A 327 -29.58 5.17 2.19
C GLN A 327 -28.47 6.01 1.52
N PRO A 328 -28.00 7.14 2.06
CA PRO A 328 -26.90 7.90 1.44
C PRO A 328 -25.60 7.10 1.32
N TYR A 329 -25.30 6.22 2.27
CA TYR A 329 -24.12 5.34 2.24
C TYR A 329 -24.25 4.22 1.22
N ILE A 330 -25.46 3.67 1.09
CA ILE A 330 -25.77 2.67 0.04
C ILE A 330 -25.68 3.33 -1.34
N ASP A 331 -26.21 4.54 -1.50
CA ASP A 331 -26.10 5.31 -2.74
C ASP A 331 -24.63 5.63 -3.09
N ASP A 332 -23.76 5.85 -2.11
CA ASP A 332 -22.32 6.02 -2.34
C ASP A 332 -21.71 4.77 -3.01
N VAL A 333 -22.11 3.58 -2.57
CA VAL A 333 -21.67 2.31 -3.18
C VAL A 333 -22.22 2.13 -4.60
N LEU A 334 -23.53 2.34 -4.78
CA LEU A 334 -24.18 2.18 -6.08
C LEU A 334 -23.66 3.19 -7.11
N ASP A 335 -23.41 4.40 -6.69
CA ASP A 335 -22.83 5.47 -7.50
C ASP A 335 -21.35 5.19 -7.86
N LEU A 336 -20.57 4.60 -6.95
CA LEU A 336 -19.19 4.21 -7.25
C LEU A 336 -19.14 3.10 -8.30
N ILE A 337 -20.04 2.11 -8.21
CA ILE A 337 -20.13 1.08 -9.24
C ILE A 337 -20.51 1.69 -10.59
N GLU A 338 -21.42 2.69 -10.61
CA GLU A 338 -21.73 3.45 -11.82
C GLU A 338 -20.54 4.27 -12.31
N PHE A 339 -19.80 4.93 -11.41
CA PHE A 339 -18.56 5.66 -11.78
C PHE A 339 -17.55 4.73 -12.45
N ALA A 340 -17.34 3.56 -11.88
CA ALA A 340 -16.37 2.61 -12.42
C ALA A 340 -16.85 1.93 -13.72
N ASN A 341 -18.12 1.54 -13.80
CA ASN A 341 -18.63 0.65 -14.84
C ASN A 341 -19.70 1.25 -15.74
N GLY A 342 -20.33 2.38 -15.35
CA GLY A 342 -21.38 3.03 -16.12
C GLY A 342 -20.88 3.56 -17.46
N ASN A 343 -21.76 3.59 -18.46
CA ASN A 343 -21.42 4.21 -19.74
C ASN A 343 -21.38 5.75 -19.61
N THR A 344 -20.85 6.41 -20.63
CA THR A 344 -20.63 7.88 -20.63
C THR A 344 -21.91 8.73 -20.64
N THR A 345 -23.09 8.11 -20.73
CA THR A 345 -24.40 8.79 -20.68
C THR A 345 -24.99 8.79 -19.27
N THR A 346 -24.48 7.97 -18.35
CA THR A 346 -24.88 7.99 -16.96
C THR A 346 -24.20 9.14 -16.23
N ARG A 347 -24.73 9.56 -15.08
CA ARG A 347 -24.18 10.67 -14.30
C ARG A 347 -22.70 10.48 -13.98
N TRP A 348 -22.37 9.34 -13.38
CA TRP A 348 -21.02 9.08 -12.85
C TRP A 348 -20.07 8.57 -13.95
N GLY A 349 -20.56 7.79 -14.91
CA GLY A 349 -19.78 7.39 -16.09
C GLY A 349 -19.39 8.60 -16.97
N LYS A 350 -20.26 9.61 -17.06
CA LYS A 350 -19.95 10.89 -17.72
C LYS A 350 -18.81 11.61 -17.01
N LEU A 351 -18.86 11.72 -15.67
CA LEU A 351 -17.78 12.35 -14.89
C LEU A 351 -16.45 11.64 -15.09
N ARG A 352 -16.44 10.29 -15.07
CA ARG A 352 -15.23 9.50 -15.38
C ARG A 352 -14.67 9.87 -16.76
N ALA A 353 -15.53 9.96 -17.76
CA ALA A 353 -15.12 10.33 -19.12
C ALA A 353 -14.58 11.76 -19.21
N GLU A 354 -15.21 12.72 -18.51
CA GLU A 354 -14.74 14.11 -18.41
C GLU A 354 -13.37 14.21 -17.71
N MET A 355 -13.08 13.29 -16.79
CA MET A 355 -11.76 13.16 -16.15
C MET A 355 -10.71 12.49 -17.06
N GLY A 356 -11.09 12.04 -18.26
CA GLY A 356 -10.17 11.51 -19.28
C GLY A 356 -10.23 10.00 -19.51
N HIS A 357 -11.13 9.28 -18.83
CA HIS A 357 -11.26 7.82 -18.98
C HIS A 357 -12.69 7.42 -19.39
N PRO A 358 -13.03 7.44 -20.68
CA PRO A 358 -14.39 7.11 -21.15
C PRO A 358 -14.74 5.62 -20.99
N GLU A 359 -13.75 4.72 -21.03
CA GLU A 359 -13.96 3.29 -20.91
C GLU A 359 -14.23 2.87 -19.45
N PRO A 360 -15.02 1.81 -19.19
CA PRO A 360 -15.21 1.26 -17.86
C PRO A 360 -13.91 0.71 -17.25
N PHE A 361 -13.71 0.87 -15.94
CA PHE A 361 -12.62 0.24 -15.18
C PHE A 361 -12.86 -1.25 -14.88
N ASN A 362 -14.02 -1.79 -15.27
CA ASN A 362 -14.39 -3.20 -15.09
C ASN A 362 -14.33 -3.67 -13.62
N LEU A 363 -14.84 -2.85 -12.72
CA LEU A 363 -14.96 -3.18 -11.30
C LEU A 363 -15.82 -4.43 -11.12
N LYS A 364 -15.29 -5.46 -10.44
CA LYS A 364 -15.97 -6.76 -10.25
C LYS A 364 -16.34 -7.02 -8.79
N GLN A 365 -15.74 -6.29 -7.86
CA GLN A 365 -15.87 -6.53 -6.43
C GLN A 365 -15.78 -5.24 -5.63
N ILE A 366 -16.41 -5.25 -4.46
CA ILE A 366 -16.47 -4.10 -3.56
C ILE A 366 -16.47 -4.56 -2.11
N GLY A 367 -15.69 -3.87 -1.27
CA GLY A 367 -15.69 -4.06 0.18
C GLY A 367 -16.67 -3.10 0.84
N ILE A 368 -17.43 -3.59 1.82
CA ILE A 368 -18.39 -2.82 2.60
C ILE A 368 -18.03 -2.87 4.07
N GLY A 369 -17.53 -1.77 4.59
CA GLY A 369 -16.98 -1.67 5.94
C GLY A 369 -15.54 -2.18 6.04
N ASN A 370 -14.88 -1.81 7.13
CA ASN A 370 -13.51 -2.20 7.45
C ASN A 370 -13.43 -2.57 8.94
N GLU A 371 -12.88 -3.74 9.27
CA GLU A 371 -12.63 -4.21 10.64
C GLU A 371 -13.83 -4.13 11.61
N GLN A 372 -15.05 -3.95 11.12
CA GLN A 372 -16.22 -3.89 11.98
C GLN A 372 -16.52 -5.23 12.65
N TRP A 373 -16.97 -5.18 13.90
CA TRP A 373 -17.38 -6.33 14.70
C TRP A 373 -18.73 -6.09 15.40
N GLY A 374 -19.21 -7.13 16.11
CA GLY A 374 -20.46 -7.07 16.86
C GLY A 374 -21.71 -7.00 15.98
N PRO A 375 -22.90 -6.80 16.58
CA PRO A 375 -24.19 -6.91 15.90
C PRO A 375 -24.51 -5.76 14.96
N LEU A 376 -23.99 -4.55 15.21
CA LEU A 376 -24.28 -3.35 14.40
C LEU A 376 -23.88 -3.51 12.95
N TYR A 377 -22.77 -4.21 12.70
CA TYR A 377 -22.23 -4.35 11.36
C TYR A 377 -23.08 -5.23 10.45
N PRO A 378 -23.41 -6.49 10.78
CA PRO A 378 -24.18 -7.35 9.88
C PRO A 378 -25.62 -6.85 9.65
N GLU A 379 -26.21 -6.11 10.58
CA GLU A 379 -27.53 -5.49 10.38
C GLU A 379 -27.49 -4.44 9.26
N ARG A 380 -26.44 -3.61 9.24
CA ARG A 380 -26.21 -2.62 8.18
C ARG A 380 -25.84 -3.28 6.88
N LEU A 381 -24.85 -4.17 6.90
CA LEU A 381 -24.38 -4.88 5.72
C LEU A 381 -25.52 -5.60 4.97
N ALA A 382 -26.51 -6.14 5.70
CA ALA A 382 -27.68 -6.77 5.09
C ALA A 382 -28.41 -5.83 4.12
N LYS A 383 -28.56 -4.55 4.46
CA LYS A 383 -29.19 -3.52 3.62
C LYS A 383 -28.37 -3.25 2.35
N PHE A 384 -27.05 -3.19 2.48
CA PHE A 384 -26.17 -3.02 1.32
C PHE A 384 -26.24 -4.23 0.40
N VAL A 385 -26.13 -5.45 0.94
CA VAL A 385 -26.19 -6.70 0.16
C VAL A 385 -27.49 -6.78 -0.64
N GLU A 386 -28.63 -6.46 -0.02
CA GLU A 386 -29.95 -6.45 -0.69
C GLU A 386 -29.93 -5.53 -1.93
N GLN A 387 -29.53 -4.26 -1.75
CA GLN A 387 -29.60 -3.28 -2.83
C GLN A 387 -28.52 -3.50 -3.91
N ILE A 388 -27.29 -3.88 -3.52
CA ILE A 388 -26.25 -4.22 -4.49
C ILE A 388 -26.67 -5.41 -5.33
N ARG A 389 -27.18 -6.49 -4.72
CA ARG A 389 -27.65 -7.68 -5.45
C ARG A 389 -28.81 -7.36 -6.41
N ALA A 390 -29.72 -6.46 -5.99
CA ALA A 390 -30.84 -6.04 -6.83
C ALA A 390 -30.38 -5.30 -8.09
N LYS A 391 -29.42 -4.38 -7.97
CA LYS A 391 -28.95 -3.51 -9.08
C LYS A 391 -27.78 -4.12 -9.86
N TYR A 392 -26.85 -4.79 -9.16
CA TYR A 392 -25.61 -5.33 -9.70
C TYR A 392 -25.40 -6.80 -9.26
N PRO A 393 -26.20 -7.76 -9.75
CA PRO A 393 -26.22 -9.14 -9.23
C PRO A 393 -24.91 -9.92 -9.43
N LYS A 394 -23.99 -9.42 -10.27
CA LYS A 394 -22.68 -10.05 -10.52
C LYS A 394 -21.55 -9.42 -9.69
N MET A 395 -21.82 -8.33 -8.96
CA MET A 395 -20.83 -7.67 -8.12
C MET A 395 -20.50 -8.58 -6.94
N LEU A 396 -19.23 -8.90 -6.75
CA LEU A 396 -18.76 -9.63 -5.59
C LEU A 396 -18.71 -8.70 -4.39
N ILE A 397 -19.26 -9.14 -3.27
CA ILE A 397 -19.33 -8.37 -2.04
C ILE A 397 -18.36 -8.97 -1.03
N CYS A 398 -17.46 -8.13 -0.52
CA CYS A 398 -16.54 -8.45 0.55
C CYS A 398 -17.04 -7.83 1.86
N GLY A 399 -17.20 -8.65 2.91
CA GLY A 399 -17.55 -8.21 4.26
C GLY A 399 -16.44 -8.58 5.25
N SER A 400 -16.39 -7.89 6.39
CA SER A 400 -15.35 -8.04 7.42
C SER A 400 -15.72 -9.10 8.46
N SER A 401 -14.72 -9.85 8.94
CA SER A 401 -14.82 -10.71 10.13
C SER A 401 -14.33 -10.00 11.41
N GLY A 402 -14.07 -8.69 11.33
CA GLY A 402 -13.49 -7.89 12.39
C GLY A 402 -11.95 -7.87 12.36
N PRO A 403 -11.32 -7.18 13.32
CA PRO A 403 -9.86 -6.98 13.34
C PRO A 403 -9.09 -8.16 13.97
N GLN A 404 -9.79 -9.14 14.54
CA GLN A 404 -9.18 -10.26 15.25
C GLN A 404 -8.98 -11.45 14.31
N ALA A 405 -7.83 -12.13 14.45
CA ALA A 405 -7.53 -13.33 13.68
C ALA A 405 -8.28 -14.58 14.18
N GLU A 406 -8.87 -14.54 15.36
CA GLU A 406 -9.51 -15.67 16.05
C GLU A 406 -10.34 -15.19 17.25
N GLY A 407 -11.18 -16.05 17.80
CA GLY A 407 -11.98 -15.80 18.98
C GLY A 407 -13.44 -15.46 18.67
N LYS A 408 -14.21 -15.11 19.71
CA LYS A 408 -15.68 -14.99 19.63
C LYS A 408 -16.17 -14.00 18.58
N GLU A 409 -15.52 -12.84 18.49
CA GLU A 409 -15.90 -11.80 17.50
C GLU A 409 -15.60 -12.25 16.07
N PHE A 410 -14.45 -12.90 15.87
CA PHE A 410 -14.08 -13.48 14.59
C PHE A 410 -15.08 -14.58 14.17
N ASP A 411 -15.39 -15.51 15.08
CA ASP A 411 -16.34 -16.61 14.83
C ASP A 411 -17.74 -16.06 14.52
N TYR A 412 -18.20 -15.06 15.27
CA TYR A 412 -19.46 -14.35 15.03
C TYR A 412 -19.46 -13.65 13.66
N GLY A 413 -18.40 -12.93 13.33
CA GLY A 413 -18.24 -12.29 12.02
C GLY A 413 -18.39 -13.30 10.89
N TRP A 414 -17.67 -14.44 10.93
CA TRP A 414 -17.77 -15.51 9.95
C TRP A 414 -19.18 -16.11 9.83
N GLU A 415 -19.86 -16.33 10.96
CA GLU A 415 -21.23 -16.83 10.98
C GLU A 415 -22.17 -15.85 10.26
N GLN A 416 -22.06 -14.55 10.58
CA GLN A 416 -22.92 -13.52 9.97
C GLN A 416 -22.61 -13.34 8.47
N MET A 417 -21.33 -13.32 8.06
CA MET A 417 -20.96 -13.24 6.65
C MET A 417 -21.50 -14.43 5.84
N SER A 418 -21.43 -15.62 6.42
CA SER A 418 -22.01 -16.84 5.83
C SER A 418 -23.52 -16.77 5.72
N ARG A 419 -24.22 -16.23 6.75
CA ARG A 419 -25.68 -16.02 6.74
C ARG A 419 -26.11 -15.00 5.67
N LEU A 420 -25.36 -13.93 5.50
CA LEU A 420 -25.61 -12.88 4.52
C LEU A 420 -25.20 -13.30 3.09
N LYS A 421 -24.50 -14.43 2.96
CA LYS A 421 -23.99 -14.96 1.68
C LYS A 421 -23.13 -13.93 0.92
N VAL A 422 -22.25 -13.24 1.65
CA VAL A 422 -21.20 -12.46 0.99
C VAL A 422 -20.28 -13.40 0.19
N ASP A 423 -19.58 -12.86 -0.81
CA ASP A 423 -18.69 -13.66 -1.66
C ASP A 423 -17.32 -13.87 -1.00
N LEU A 424 -16.84 -12.85 -0.30
CA LEU A 424 -15.54 -12.80 0.35
C LEU A 424 -15.70 -12.37 1.80
N VAL A 425 -14.89 -12.97 2.69
CA VAL A 425 -14.74 -12.54 4.08
C VAL A 425 -13.33 -12.04 4.27
N ASP A 426 -13.21 -10.78 4.70
CA ASP A 426 -11.97 -10.10 4.98
C ASP A 426 -11.47 -10.47 6.38
N GLU A 427 -10.27 -11.06 6.44
CA GLU A 427 -9.57 -11.48 7.66
C GLU A 427 -8.26 -10.70 7.82
N HIS A 428 -7.92 -10.27 9.04
CA HIS A 428 -6.75 -9.47 9.35
C HIS A 428 -5.79 -10.15 10.33
N TYR A 429 -4.47 -10.09 10.08
CA TYR A 429 -3.44 -10.75 10.87
C TYR A 429 -2.21 -9.86 11.09
N TYR A 430 -2.20 -9.10 12.15
CA TYR A 430 -1.01 -8.42 12.65
C TYR A 430 -0.47 -9.24 13.83
N ARG A 431 0.40 -10.22 13.55
CA ARG A 431 0.83 -11.25 14.51
C ARG A 431 2.35 -11.47 14.43
N SER A 432 2.89 -12.15 15.45
CA SER A 432 4.33 -12.45 15.50
C SER A 432 4.75 -13.48 14.44
N PRO A 433 6.06 -13.59 14.09
CA PRO A 433 6.57 -14.62 13.19
C PRO A 433 6.17 -16.04 13.60
N GLU A 434 6.18 -16.34 14.91
CA GLU A 434 5.79 -17.65 15.43
C GLU A 434 4.33 -17.98 15.11
N TRP A 435 3.45 -16.96 15.16
CA TRP A 435 2.05 -17.15 14.79
C TRP A 435 1.93 -17.50 13.30
N PHE A 436 2.64 -16.80 12.41
CA PHE A 436 2.62 -17.07 10.97
C PHE A 436 3.12 -18.48 10.66
N PHE A 437 4.24 -18.90 11.24
CA PHE A 437 4.76 -20.25 11.09
C PHE A 437 3.73 -21.30 11.57
N LYS A 438 3.14 -21.12 12.74
CA LYS A 438 2.17 -22.05 13.32
C LYS A 438 0.88 -22.13 12.48
N ASN A 439 0.49 -21.07 11.82
CA ASN A 439 -0.78 -20.95 11.09
C ASN A 439 -0.67 -21.21 9.58
N ALA A 440 0.44 -21.73 9.08
CA ALA A 440 0.56 -22.15 7.68
C ALA A 440 -0.44 -23.26 7.26
N GLY A 441 -1.03 -23.96 8.21
CA GLY A 441 -2.13 -24.92 8.02
C GLY A 441 -3.53 -24.36 8.28
N ARG A 442 -3.69 -23.05 8.56
CA ARG A 442 -4.95 -22.45 9.01
C ARG A 442 -6.15 -22.82 8.15
N TYR A 443 -6.01 -22.77 6.84
CA TYR A 443 -7.11 -22.96 5.90
C TYR A 443 -7.38 -24.41 5.48
N ASP A 444 -6.58 -25.37 5.94
CA ASP A 444 -6.70 -26.78 5.54
C ASP A 444 -8.07 -27.38 5.88
N ASN A 445 -8.75 -26.86 6.91
CA ASN A 445 -10.04 -27.35 7.39
C ASN A 445 -11.20 -26.35 7.19
N TYR A 446 -11.02 -25.25 6.48
CA TYR A 446 -12.10 -24.29 6.20
C TYR A 446 -13.18 -24.90 5.30
N ASN A 447 -14.42 -24.40 5.45
CA ASN A 447 -15.54 -24.82 4.60
C ASN A 447 -15.33 -24.40 3.14
N ARG A 448 -15.21 -25.38 2.24
CA ARG A 448 -15.00 -25.13 0.79
C ARG A 448 -16.24 -24.61 0.08
N LYS A 449 -17.44 -24.72 0.67
CA LYS A 449 -18.72 -24.36 0.05
C LYS A 449 -19.24 -22.96 0.47
N GLY A 450 -18.65 -22.37 1.49
CA GLY A 450 -19.01 -21.05 2.02
C GLY A 450 -18.37 -19.89 1.24
N PRO A 451 -18.46 -18.66 1.79
CA PRO A 451 -17.73 -17.52 1.31
C PRO A 451 -16.23 -17.83 1.24
N LYS A 452 -15.53 -17.12 0.37
CA LYS A 452 -14.07 -17.27 0.21
C LYS A 452 -13.32 -16.32 1.13
N VAL A 453 -12.08 -16.63 1.43
CA VAL A 453 -11.22 -15.80 2.25
C VAL A 453 -10.55 -14.74 1.41
N PHE A 454 -10.60 -13.54 1.89
CA PHE A 454 -9.69 -12.45 1.58
C PHE A 454 -8.83 -12.18 2.83
N ALA A 455 -7.55 -12.52 2.81
CA ALA A 455 -6.60 -12.11 3.84
C ALA A 455 -6.20 -10.65 3.57
N GLY A 456 -7.08 -9.72 3.93
CA GLY A 456 -7.06 -8.35 3.41
C GLY A 456 -6.04 -7.44 4.07
N GLU A 457 -5.60 -7.77 5.29
CA GLU A 457 -4.49 -7.07 5.94
C GLU A 457 -3.65 -8.07 6.73
N TYR A 458 -2.38 -8.19 6.37
CA TYR A 458 -1.44 -8.97 7.18
C TYR A 458 -0.01 -8.44 7.08
N ALA A 459 0.68 -8.53 8.21
CA ALA A 459 2.11 -8.35 8.31
C ALA A 459 2.64 -9.06 9.56
N SER A 460 3.87 -9.57 9.48
CA SER A 460 4.54 -10.22 10.60
C SER A 460 5.23 -9.19 11.51
N HIS A 461 4.76 -9.08 12.75
CA HIS A 461 5.24 -8.13 13.75
C HIS A 461 6.27 -8.79 14.68
N VAL A 462 7.53 -8.43 14.52
CA VAL A 462 8.63 -8.95 15.34
C VAL A 462 8.63 -8.27 16.70
N LYS A 463 8.42 -9.05 17.77
CA LYS A 463 8.38 -8.51 19.14
C LYS A 463 9.64 -7.77 19.53
N GLY A 464 9.47 -6.69 20.30
CA GLY A 464 10.56 -5.89 20.85
C GLY A 464 11.18 -4.91 19.87
N LEU A 465 10.60 -4.74 18.69
CA LEU A 465 11.02 -3.74 17.70
C LEU A 465 10.07 -2.56 17.57
N ASP A 466 8.98 -2.53 18.33
CA ASP A 466 7.95 -1.48 18.24
C ASP A 466 8.50 -0.06 18.47
N ALA A 467 9.56 0.07 19.25
CA ALA A 467 10.23 1.37 19.49
C ALA A 467 11.41 1.63 18.53
N GLN A 468 11.73 0.68 17.63
CA GLN A 468 12.82 0.86 16.66
C GLN A 468 12.31 1.66 15.46
N PRO A 469 13.05 2.67 15.02
CA PRO A 469 12.66 3.44 13.84
C PRO A 469 12.79 2.61 12.56
N THR A 470 11.87 2.86 11.62
CA THR A 470 11.98 2.45 10.22
C THR A 470 11.90 0.94 9.92
N VAL A 471 12.73 0.45 9.01
CA VAL A 471 12.67 -0.87 8.41
C VAL A 471 13.02 -2.06 9.33
N ALA A 472 13.35 -1.83 10.59
CA ALA A 472 13.82 -2.91 11.48
C ALA A 472 12.82 -4.07 11.63
N MET A 473 11.52 -3.79 11.58
CA MET A 473 10.48 -4.81 11.65
C MET A 473 10.31 -5.57 10.31
N ASN A 474 10.73 -4.97 9.19
CA ASN A 474 10.78 -5.61 7.88
C ASN A 474 12.05 -6.46 7.70
N ASN A 475 12.41 -7.24 8.71
CA ASN A 475 13.59 -8.08 8.69
C ASN A 475 13.34 -9.45 8.04
N PHE A 476 14.41 -10.22 7.87
CA PHE A 476 14.35 -11.50 7.21
C PHE A 476 13.48 -12.53 7.96
N GLU A 477 13.43 -12.50 9.31
CA GLU A 477 12.57 -13.39 10.11
C GLU A 477 11.10 -13.13 9.82
N ALA A 478 10.67 -11.87 9.80
CA ALA A 478 9.31 -11.48 9.43
C ALA A 478 8.97 -11.98 8.01
N ALA A 479 9.82 -11.66 7.04
CA ALA A 479 9.61 -12.05 5.64
C ALA A 479 9.54 -13.57 5.45
N LEU A 480 10.42 -14.33 6.12
CA LEU A 480 10.44 -15.80 6.02
C LEU A 480 9.18 -16.43 6.63
N SER A 481 8.67 -15.86 7.73
CA SER A 481 7.44 -16.33 8.36
C SER A 481 6.21 -16.10 7.49
N GLU A 482 6.15 -14.96 6.80
CA GLU A 482 5.12 -14.67 5.80
C GLU A 482 5.23 -15.62 4.60
N ALA A 483 6.45 -15.86 4.10
CA ALA A 483 6.66 -16.83 3.03
C ALA A 483 6.14 -18.23 3.40
N ALA A 484 6.36 -18.68 4.63
CA ALA A 484 5.85 -19.95 5.14
C ALA A 484 4.31 -19.96 5.19
N PHE A 485 3.69 -18.92 5.73
CA PHE A 485 2.23 -18.78 5.80
C PHE A 485 1.60 -18.77 4.40
N MET A 486 2.21 -18.08 3.45
CA MET A 486 1.72 -17.98 2.06
C MET A 486 1.75 -19.34 1.33
N THR A 487 2.58 -20.33 1.74
CA THR A 487 2.45 -21.70 1.21
C THR A 487 1.09 -22.31 1.55
N GLY A 488 0.54 -21.97 2.72
CA GLY A 488 -0.79 -22.39 3.16
C GLY A 488 -1.92 -21.70 2.43
N LEU A 489 -1.79 -20.40 2.14
CA LEU A 489 -2.73 -19.66 1.30
C LEU A 489 -2.82 -20.32 -0.08
N GLU A 490 -1.69 -20.54 -0.72
CA GLU A 490 -1.60 -21.11 -2.07
C GLU A 490 -2.14 -22.54 -2.14
N ARG A 491 -1.80 -23.39 -1.16
CA ARG A 491 -2.30 -24.78 -1.08
C ARG A 491 -3.83 -24.82 -1.00
N ASN A 492 -4.45 -23.81 -0.39
CA ASN A 492 -5.87 -23.68 -0.15
C ASN A 492 -6.55 -22.67 -1.07
N ALA A 493 -6.11 -22.52 -2.33
CA ALA A 493 -6.65 -21.56 -3.28
C ALA A 493 -8.14 -21.79 -3.66
N ASP A 494 -8.73 -22.93 -3.30
CA ASP A 494 -10.16 -23.18 -3.38
C ASP A 494 -10.97 -22.50 -2.25
N VAL A 495 -10.30 -22.01 -1.23
CA VAL A 495 -10.85 -21.24 -0.10
C VAL A 495 -10.31 -19.81 -0.11
N VAL A 496 -8.99 -19.64 -0.20
CA VAL A 496 -8.34 -18.33 -0.20
C VAL A 496 -8.25 -17.81 -1.62
N HIS A 497 -9.00 -16.75 -1.92
CA HIS A 497 -9.02 -16.15 -3.25
C HIS A 497 -8.11 -14.93 -3.37
N GLN A 498 -7.83 -14.25 -2.24
CA GLN A 498 -7.08 -13.00 -2.23
C GLN A 498 -6.28 -12.85 -0.93
N ALA A 499 -5.13 -12.20 -1.03
CA ALA A 499 -4.31 -11.82 0.11
C ALA A 499 -3.54 -10.53 -0.21
N THR A 500 -3.56 -9.55 0.69
CA THR A 500 -2.89 -8.26 0.52
C THR A 500 -2.03 -7.92 1.73
N TYR A 501 -0.75 -7.64 1.48
CA TYR A 501 0.15 -7.14 2.52
C TYR A 501 -0.24 -5.72 2.93
N ALA A 502 -0.19 -5.42 4.23
CA ALA A 502 -0.60 -4.14 4.80
C ALA A 502 0.32 -3.65 5.93
N PRO A 503 0.59 -2.33 6.03
CA PRO A 503 0.38 -1.28 5.04
C PRO A 503 1.40 -1.27 3.90
N LEU A 504 1.12 -0.47 2.85
CA LEU A 504 1.92 -0.45 1.63
C LEU A 504 3.15 0.45 1.75
N PHE A 505 2.98 1.69 2.24
CA PHE A 505 3.97 2.75 2.17
C PHE A 505 4.23 3.42 3.51
N ALA A 506 5.51 3.76 3.78
CA ALA A 506 5.87 4.64 4.88
C ALA A 506 6.98 5.61 4.49
N HIS A 507 6.74 6.92 4.73
CA HIS A 507 7.78 7.92 4.69
C HIS A 507 8.69 7.78 5.91
N VAL A 508 10.01 7.73 5.74
CA VAL A 508 10.95 7.48 6.83
C VAL A 508 10.90 8.52 7.97
N GLU A 509 10.50 9.75 7.67
CA GLU A 509 10.30 10.80 8.67
C GLU A 509 8.83 10.91 9.12
N GLY A 510 7.88 10.34 8.39
CA GLY A 510 6.44 10.46 8.62
C GLY A 510 5.76 9.20 9.17
N TRP A 511 6.48 8.11 9.38
CA TRP A 511 5.90 6.86 9.85
C TRP A 511 5.28 6.97 11.26
N GLN A 512 4.17 6.30 11.45
CA GLN A 512 3.48 6.14 12.74
C GLN A 512 3.22 4.67 13.06
N TRP A 513 3.06 3.85 12.02
CA TRP A 513 2.86 2.42 12.05
C TRP A 513 3.94 1.69 11.24
N HIS A 514 4.29 0.49 11.62
CA HIS A 514 5.19 -0.42 10.90
C HIS A 514 4.91 -1.89 11.29
N PRO A 515 5.28 -2.91 10.49
CA PRO A 515 6.08 -2.83 9.26
C PRO A 515 5.28 -2.34 8.04
N ASP A 516 5.99 -1.85 7.03
CA ASP A 516 5.43 -1.42 5.74
C ASP A 516 6.13 -2.10 4.57
N LEU A 517 5.47 -2.28 3.44
CA LEU A 517 6.04 -3.03 2.33
C LEU A 517 7.15 -2.27 1.61
N ILE A 518 6.98 -0.97 1.46
CA ILE A 518 7.91 -0.06 0.78
C ILE A 518 8.13 1.17 1.66
N TRP A 519 9.39 1.42 2.00
CA TRP A 519 9.79 2.64 2.69
C TRP A 519 10.36 3.63 1.69
N PHE A 520 10.18 4.93 1.94
CA PHE A 520 10.64 5.96 1.03
C PHE A 520 11.03 7.25 1.76
N ASP A 521 11.85 8.05 1.10
CA ASP A 521 12.14 9.44 1.45
C ASP A 521 11.74 10.37 0.28
N ASN A 522 12.17 11.61 0.31
CA ASN A 522 11.84 12.57 -0.72
C ASN A 522 12.54 12.33 -2.08
N LEU A 523 13.50 11.40 -2.16
CA LEU A 523 14.28 11.13 -3.39
C LEU A 523 14.15 9.72 -3.91
N GLN A 524 13.93 8.74 -3.05
CA GLN A 524 14.03 7.33 -3.41
C GLN A 524 13.12 6.45 -2.54
N SER A 525 12.93 5.22 -2.99
CA SER A 525 12.23 4.16 -2.26
C SER A 525 13.14 2.97 -1.98
N VAL A 526 12.78 2.14 -1.02
CA VAL A 526 13.42 0.86 -0.73
C VAL A 526 12.38 -0.25 -0.68
N ARG A 527 12.64 -1.32 -1.43
CA ARG A 527 11.90 -2.57 -1.40
C ARG A 527 12.37 -3.39 -0.21
N THR A 528 11.48 -3.63 0.74
CA THR A 528 11.80 -4.42 1.93
C THR A 528 12.03 -5.89 1.58
N VAL A 529 12.54 -6.68 2.54
CA VAL A 529 12.65 -8.13 2.36
C VAL A 529 11.28 -8.77 2.15
N ASN A 530 10.24 -8.25 2.83
CA ASN A 530 8.85 -8.65 2.67
C ASN A 530 8.34 -8.39 1.24
N TRP A 531 8.73 -7.26 0.63
CA TRP A 531 8.39 -6.95 -0.77
C TRP A 531 8.87 -8.05 -1.72
N TYR A 532 10.10 -8.56 -1.52
CA TYR A 532 10.63 -9.65 -2.35
C TYR A 532 9.89 -10.97 -2.14
N VAL A 533 9.39 -11.26 -0.94
CA VAL A 533 8.52 -12.41 -0.70
C VAL A 533 7.21 -12.27 -1.49
N GLN A 534 6.52 -11.13 -1.37
CA GLN A 534 5.28 -10.86 -2.10
C GLN A 534 5.50 -10.95 -3.62
N MET A 535 6.58 -10.35 -4.13
CA MET A 535 6.96 -10.38 -5.53
C MET A 535 7.20 -11.81 -6.03
N LEU A 536 7.92 -12.65 -5.27
CA LEU A 536 8.19 -14.03 -5.65
C LEU A 536 6.91 -14.86 -5.73
N TYR A 537 5.93 -14.62 -4.86
CA TYR A 537 4.62 -15.25 -4.97
C TYR A 537 3.82 -14.72 -6.15
N ALA A 538 3.73 -13.41 -6.34
CA ALA A 538 2.98 -12.78 -7.41
C ALA A 538 3.51 -13.18 -8.81
N HIS A 539 4.83 -13.25 -9.00
CA HIS A 539 5.44 -13.68 -10.26
C HIS A 539 5.34 -15.19 -10.52
N ASN A 540 4.98 -15.96 -9.50
CA ASN A 540 4.92 -17.43 -9.55
C ASN A 540 3.55 -17.96 -9.06
N THR A 541 2.47 -17.23 -9.29
CA THR A 541 1.10 -17.59 -8.87
C THR A 541 0.65 -18.92 -9.49
N GLY A 542 0.96 -19.15 -10.77
CA GLY A 542 0.42 -20.30 -11.50
C GLY A 542 -1.08 -20.16 -11.80
N THR A 543 -1.69 -21.23 -12.30
CA THR A 543 -3.13 -21.27 -12.62
C THR A 543 -3.89 -22.32 -11.83
N ASN A 544 -3.20 -23.35 -11.34
CA ASN A 544 -3.80 -24.44 -10.56
C ASN A 544 -2.86 -24.92 -9.47
N VAL A 545 -3.43 -25.22 -8.33
CA VAL A 545 -2.72 -25.90 -7.25
C VAL A 545 -2.34 -27.33 -7.68
N LEU A 546 -1.15 -27.76 -7.27
CA LEU A 546 -0.73 -29.16 -7.32
C LEU A 546 -0.65 -29.74 -5.91
N THR A 547 -1.11 -30.96 -5.72
CA THR A 547 -0.97 -31.62 -4.44
C THR A 547 0.50 -31.94 -4.18
N LEU A 548 1.09 -31.32 -3.14
CA LEU A 548 2.44 -31.59 -2.65
C LEU A 548 2.35 -32.16 -1.25
N THR A 549 2.98 -33.31 -1.03
CA THR A 549 2.93 -34.01 0.27
C THR A 549 4.27 -34.62 0.65
N GLU A 550 4.48 -34.77 1.93
CA GLU A 550 5.48 -35.66 2.53
C GLU A 550 4.74 -36.75 3.34
N ASN A 551 5.01 -38.01 3.05
CA ASN A 551 4.32 -39.16 3.68
C ASN A 551 2.78 -39.06 3.63
N GLY A 552 2.25 -38.47 2.54
CA GLY A 552 0.81 -38.29 2.32
C GLY A 552 0.17 -37.12 3.07
N LYS A 553 0.93 -36.30 3.79
CA LYS A 553 0.46 -35.10 4.51
C LYS A 553 0.97 -33.83 3.85
N PRO A 554 0.25 -32.68 3.97
CA PRO A 554 0.76 -31.38 3.58
C PRO A 554 2.08 -31.04 4.30
N VAL A 555 2.96 -30.31 3.64
CA VAL A 555 4.23 -29.84 4.23
C VAL A 555 3.96 -28.45 4.85
N ALA A 556 3.63 -28.41 6.12
CA ALA A 556 3.09 -27.22 6.79
C ALA A 556 3.78 -26.91 8.14
N GLY A 557 5.08 -27.20 8.28
CA GLY A 557 5.89 -26.77 9.42
C GLY A 557 6.59 -27.90 10.18
N GLU A 558 6.39 -29.16 9.80
CA GLU A 558 7.15 -30.26 10.41
C GLU A 558 8.66 -30.05 10.17
N GLU A 559 9.44 -30.08 11.23
CA GLU A 559 10.88 -29.75 11.25
C GLU A 559 11.24 -28.38 10.63
N GLY A 560 10.31 -27.40 10.65
CA GLY A 560 10.51 -26.07 10.09
C GLY A 560 10.44 -26.02 8.55
N LEU A 561 9.88 -27.05 7.92
CA LEU A 561 9.73 -27.12 6.46
C LEU A 561 8.29 -26.80 6.03
N TYR A 562 8.14 -25.90 5.05
CA TYR A 562 6.86 -25.51 4.47
C TYR A 562 6.97 -25.61 2.95
N ALA A 563 5.92 -26.09 2.28
CA ALA A 563 5.94 -26.15 0.83
C ALA A 563 4.55 -26.09 0.18
N SER A 564 4.51 -25.55 -1.02
CA SER A 564 3.38 -25.58 -1.93
C SER A 564 3.85 -25.80 -3.38
N ALA A 565 2.95 -26.23 -4.23
CA ALA A 565 3.23 -26.45 -5.65
C ALA A 565 2.04 -26.00 -6.51
N VAL A 566 2.36 -25.40 -7.66
CA VAL A 566 1.36 -24.94 -8.63
C VAL A 566 1.79 -25.30 -10.06
N TYR A 567 0.80 -25.35 -10.94
CA TYR A 567 1.00 -25.46 -12.39
C TYR A 567 0.53 -24.17 -13.07
N ASP A 568 1.32 -23.66 -13.97
CA ASP A 568 0.98 -22.54 -14.83
C ASP A 568 0.67 -23.04 -16.24
N LYS A 569 -0.60 -23.05 -16.62
CA LYS A 569 -1.06 -23.48 -17.95
C LYS A 569 -0.52 -22.61 -19.07
N ASN A 570 -0.32 -21.31 -18.81
CA ASN A 570 0.08 -20.34 -19.83
C ASN A 570 1.53 -20.56 -20.26
N THR A 571 2.40 -20.84 -19.30
CA THR A 571 3.83 -21.11 -19.55
C THR A 571 4.17 -22.60 -19.57
N LYS A 572 3.20 -23.47 -19.21
CA LYS A 572 3.35 -24.92 -19.05
C LYS A 572 4.44 -25.27 -18.04
N SER A 573 4.54 -24.48 -16.97
CA SER A 573 5.56 -24.61 -15.92
C SER A 573 5.01 -25.29 -14.67
N TYR A 574 5.79 -26.15 -14.08
CA TYR A 574 5.63 -26.64 -12.71
C TYR A 574 6.43 -25.72 -11.79
N ILE A 575 5.79 -25.21 -10.74
CA ILE A 575 6.42 -24.27 -9.79
C ILE A 575 6.28 -24.87 -8.39
N VAL A 576 7.39 -24.97 -7.67
CA VAL A 576 7.41 -25.43 -6.28
C VAL A 576 8.05 -24.37 -5.42
N LYS A 577 7.39 -24.02 -4.33
CA LYS A 577 7.87 -23.07 -3.33
C LYS A 577 8.19 -23.84 -2.06
N ILE A 578 9.38 -23.64 -1.50
CA ILE A 578 9.85 -24.30 -0.29
C ILE A 578 10.42 -23.26 0.65
N VAL A 579 9.98 -23.29 1.91
CA VAL A 579 10.54 -22.47 2.98
C VAL A 579 11.18 -23.41 4.01
N ASN A 580 12.48 -23.24 4.21
CA ASN A 580 13.22 -23.85 5.31
C ASN A 580 13.44 -22.80 6.40
N ALA A 581 12.62 -22.85 7.44
CA ALA A 581 12.71 -21.96 8.61
C ALA A 581 13.57 -22.56 9.74
N ALA A 582 14.15 -23.77 9.55
CA ALA A 582 15.05 -24.39 10.51
C ALA A 582 16.44 -23.74 10.48
N ASP A 583 17.20 -23.93 11.56
CA ASP A 583 18.61 -23.48 11.66
C ASP A 583 19.59 -24.50 11.06
N SER A 584 19.09 -25.47 10.29
CA SER A 584 19.89 -26.48 9.58
C SER A 584 19.43 -26.63 8.13
N ASP A 585 20.36 -26.99 7.26
CA ASP A 585 20.07 -27.30 5.87
C ASP A 585 19.17 -28.53 5.75
N LYS A 586 18.31 -28.55 4.74
CA LYS A 586 17.42 -29.68 4.45
C LYS A 586 17.78 -30.34 3.12
N GLU A 587 18.06 -31.64 3.15
CA GLU A 587 18.21 -32.45 1.94
C GLU A 587 16.82 -32.87 1.46
N ILE A 588 16.46 -32.50 0.23
CA ILE A 588 15.12 -32.71 -0.32
C ILE A 588 15.18 -33.48 -1.62
N MET A 589 14.35 -34.51 -1.71
CA MET A 589 14.06 -35.20 -2.96
C MET A 589 12.62 -34.91 -3.38
N LEU A 590 12.47 -34.10 -4.46
CA LEU A 590 11.18 -33.84 -5.09
C LEU A 590 10.92 -34.85 -6.19
N THR A 591 9.80 -35.58 -6.10
CA THR A 591 9.35 -36.53 -7.12
C THR A 591 8.06 -36.05 -7.75
N PHE A 592 8.03 -35.85 -9.07
CA PHE A 592 6.84 -35.44 -9.82
C PHE A 592 6.12 -36.68 -10.40
N LYS A 593 4.98 -37.04 -9.80
CA LYS A 593 4.16 -38.16 -10.26
C LYS A 593 3.24 -37.74 -11.40
N GLY A 594 3.19 -38.54 -12.46
CA GLY A 594 2.34 -38.31 -13.63
C GLY A 594 3.06 -37.80 -14.86
N ILE A 595 4.38 -37.51 -14.74
CA ILE A 595 5.24 -37.16 -15.89
C ILE A 595 6.51 -38.04 -15.92
N LYS A 596 7.08 -38.16 -17.09
CA LYS A 596 8.34 -38.97 -17.30
C LYS A 596 9.60 -38.18 -16.99
N SER A 597 9.60 -36.87 -17.27
CA SER A 597 10.74 -36.01 -17.04
C SER A 597 10.33 -34.54 -16.91
N LEU A 598 11.09 -33.80 -16.13
CA LEU A 598 11.10 -32.35 -16.05
C LEU A 598 12.09 -31.78 -17.08
N LYS A 599 11.85 -30.57 -17.52
CA LYS A 599 12.84 -29.77 -18.23
C LYS A 599 13.86 -29.20 -17.25
N ALA A 600 15.03 -28.74 -17.77
CA ALA A 600 15.91 -27.89 -17.00
C ALA A 600 15.14 -26.66 -16.49
N GLY A 601 15.39 -26.27 -15.26
CA GLY A 601 14.62 -25.23 -14.58
C GLY A 601 15.48 -24.12 -14.00
N LYS A 602 14.84 -23.26 -13.23
CA LYS A 602 15.48 -22.19 -12.45
C LYS A 602 15.15 -22.37 -10.97
N LEU A 603 16.13 -22.08 -10.14
CA LEU A 603 15.97 -21.93 -8.70
C LEU A 603 16.21 -20.47 -8.35
N THR A 604 15.23 -19.84 -7.73
CA THR A 604 15.37 -18.51 -7.13
C THR A 604 15.31 -18.66 -5.62
N THR A 605 16.31 -18.14 -4.91
CA THR A 605 16.39 -18.18 -3.44
C THR A 605 16.43 -16.79 -2.84
N LEU A 606 15.71 -16.60 -1.76
CA LEU A 606 15.83 -15.47 -0.85
C LEU A 606 16.35 -16.03 0.48
N HIS A 607 17.56 -15.61 0.89
CA HIS A 607 18.29 -16.19 2.01
C HIS A 607 19.05 -15.12 2.79
N SER A 608 19.09 -15.30 4.10
CA SER A 608 20.03 -14.60 5.00
C SER A 608 20.37 -15.50 6.18
N ALA A 609 21.64 -15.53 6.56
CA ALA A 609 22.08 -16.17 7.82
C ALA A 609 21.71 -15.31 9.06
N ASP A 610 21.53 -14.02 8.85
CA ASP A 610 21.07 -13.07 9.89
C ASP A 610 19.56 -12.86 9.78
N LYS A 611 18.82 -13.34 10.78
CA LYS A 611 17.35 -13.19 10.88
C LYS A 611 16.92 -11.72 10.99
N ARG A 612 17.80 -10.84 11.44
CA ARG A 612 17.53 -9.40 11.59
C ARG A 612 17.94 -8.57 10.38
N ALA A 613 18.50 -9.18 9.34
CA ALA A 613 18.88 -8.50 8.12
C ALA A 613 17.67 -7.79 7.47
N THR A 614 17.87 -6.53 7.09
CA THR A 614 16.88 -5.67 6.43
C THR A 614 17.45 -5.06 5.17
N ASN A 615 16.59 -4.59 4.28
CA ASN A 615 16.94 -3.63 3.25
C ASN A 615 16.61 -2.22 3.77
N SER A 616 17.49 -1.25 3.56
CA SER A 616 17.30 0.16 3.95
C SER A 616 17.62 1.09 2.78
N LEU A 617 17.31 2.37 2.93
CA LEU A 617 17.64 3.38 1.90
C LEU A 617 19.16 3.44 1.63
N GLU A 618 19.98 3.20 2.66
CA GLU A 618 21.46 3.17 2.55
C GLU A 618 21.98 1.86 1.97
N ASN A 619 21.24 0.75 2.18
CA ASN A 619 21.61 -0.58 1.66
C ASN A 619 20.39 -1.32 1.09
N PRO A 620 19.85 -0.87 -0.06
CA PRO A 620 18.58 -1.39 -0.59
C PRO A 620 18.66 -2.80 -1.15
N MET A 621 19.88 -3.34 -1.36
CA MET A 621 20.14 -4.63 -1.97
C MET A 621 20.78 -5.63 -1.01
N ASN A 622 20.67 -5.44 0.30
CA ASN A 622 21.28 -6.32 1.32
C ASN A 622 20.74 -7.75 1.24
N VAL A 623 19.42 -7.91 1.14
CA VAL A 623 18.75 -9.21 1.02
C VAL A 623 17.85 -9.19 -0.21
N VAL A 624 18.31 -9.85 -1.27
CA VAL A 624 17.61 -9.88 -2.57
C VAL A 624 17.61 -11.28 -3.16
N PRO A 625 16.62 -11.62 -4.00
CA PRO A 625 16.57 -12.93 -4.64
C PRO A 625 17.78 -13.20 -5.56
N GLN A 626 18.30 -14.44 -5.48
CA GLN A 626 19.36 -14.94 -6.36
C GLN A 626 18.81 -16.07 -7.22
N THR A 627 19.07 -16.05 -8.53
CA THR A 627 18.56 -17.05 -9.47
C THR A 627 19.70 -17.82 -10.14
N VAL A 628 19.59 -19.15 -10.14
CA VAL A 628 20.51 -20.06 -10.81
C VAL A 628 19.75 -21.06 -11.68
N ASN A 629 20.42 -21.60 -12.72
CA ASN A 629 19.86 -22.69 -13.51
C ASN A 629 20.06 -24.01 -12.76
N ILE A 630 19.09 -24.90 -12.87
CA ILE A 630 19.13 -26.24 -12.28
C ILE A 630 18.80 -27.30 -13.32
N SER A 631 19.34 -28.50 -13.12
CA SER A 631 19.04 -29.68 -13.91
C SER A 631 18.31 -30.72 -13.06
N THR A 632 17.57 -31.58 -13.74
CA THR A 632 16.77 -32.65 -13.14
C THR A 632 17.19 -34.00 -13.68
N ASN A 633 16.91 -35.06 -12.96
CA ASN A 633 17.10 -36.43 -13.41
C ASN A 633 15.73 -37.09 -13.61
N GLY A 634 15.28 -37.11 -14.87
CA GLY A 634 13.91 -37.55 -15.16
C GLY A 634 12.85 -36.67 -14.47
N ASN A 635 11.99 -37.32 -13.70
CA ASN A 635 10.94 -36.62 -12.91
C ASN A 635 11.35 -36.36 -11.44
N ILE A 636 12.65 -36.43 -11.15
CA ILE A 636 13.18 -36.25 -9.79
C ILE A 636 14.13 -35.05 -9.76
N LEU A 637 14.00 -34.22 -8.75
CA LEU A 637 15.00 -33.24 -8.34
C LEU A 637 15.54 -33.61 -6.95
N SER A 638 16.83 -33.82 -6.83
CA SER A 638 17.52 -33.83 -5.54
C SER A 638 18.18 -32.47 -5.33
N THR A 639 17.88 -31.84 -4.21
CA THR A 639 18.32 -30.48 -3.91
C THR A 639 18.57 -30.31 -2.42
N LYS A 640 19.42 -29.35 -2.10
CA LYS A 640 19.66 -28.92 -0.73
C LYS A 640 19.08 -27.51 -0.57
N VAL A 641 18.22 -27.32 0.42
CA VAL A 641 17.69 -26.01 0.80
C VAL A 641 18.41 -25.56 2.06
N PRO A 642 19.24 -24.50 1.99
CA PRO A 642 19.97 -24.01 3.15
C PRO A 642 19.03 -23.61 4.29
N ALA A 643 19.57 -23.56 5.52
CA ALA A 643 18.88 -22.98 6.67
C ALA A 643 18.35 -21.57 6.34
N GLN A 644 17.26 -21.18 6.92
CA GLN A 644 16.69 -19.84 6.77
C GLN A 644 16.58 -19.40 5.29
N THR A 645 15.84 -20.17 4.46
CA THR A 645 15.76 -19.91 3.01
C THR A 645 14.34 -20.05 2.49
N PHE A 646 13.91 -19.09 1.68
CA PHE A 646 12.76 -19.23 0.79
C PHE A 646 13.26 -19.53 -0.63
N ALA A 647 12.82 -20.66 -1.18
CA ALA A 647 13.25 -21.19 -2.48
C ALA A 647 12.05 -21.37 -3.41
N VAL A 648 12.18 -20.89 -4.66
CA VAL A 648 11.19 -21.05 -5.72
C VAL A 648 11.84 -21.82 -6.88
N TYR A 649 11.33 -23.00 -7.17
CA TYR A 649 11.74 -23.85 -8.27
C TYR A 649 10.74 -23.73 -9.42
N ARG A 650 11.21 -23.50 -10.63
CA ARG A 650 10.39 -23.39 -11.84
C ARG A 650 10.96 -24.25 -12.96
N PHE A 651 10.14 -25.19 -13.50
CA PHE A 651 10.50 -26.15 -14.54
C PHE A 651 9.67 -25.99 -15.78
#